data_8e6129fe4e670c4e259d87ef3a3b8125
#
_entry.id   8e6129fe4e670c4e259d87ef3a3b8125
#
_cell.length_a   1.000
_cell.length_b   1.000
_cell.length_c   1.000
_cell.angle_alpha   90.00
_cell.angle_beta   90.00
_cell.angle_gamma   90.00
#
_symmetry.space_group_name_H-M   'P 1'
#
loop_
_entity.id
_entity.type
_entity.pdbx_description
1 polymer ?
#
loop_
_entity_poly.entity_id
_entity_poly.type
_entity_poly.pdbx_seq_one_letter_code
_entity_poly.pdbx_strand_id
1 'polypeptide(L)'
;MVTAEELAARREQIATAPDLAALLAHIRERAAPLLARLPPIPDSKALLSTDGGVCPEDGAGLGFDPWSPTAHGCPRCGKTFSGERHDRHWARYQHLWLAERAAHLATLAALDGNGAAAARATEILRAYARSYWQYPNRDNVLGPSRLFFSTYLESIWIGNYLAAAALLRAGGRLDDATAADVSRVADEAANLIGEFDEGFSNRQTWNNAALAAIAGWFEDEDLAKRAIEGPTGLLEHLLRGFGRDGMWYEGENYHLFALRGLLIGAAWARLAGADIFAEPKLAVRVRAALLAPARTALPDFTFPARKDARFGVSLAQPAYVELWEVGLAHLGDRGAASGTPEIASWLEALYRATVVEPELFESYLHDAPMEPLPAPRSPSRTQLSWWALLSMSPELPTDIPAWSPGSLLLESQGLAVLRTAGGGRYASLECGPYGGGHGHPDRLHLTLHADGVHWLADPGTGSYVSRDLFWYRSTLAHNAPRLDGMSQPPGDAVCETFDTSGEWAWVRGRHGEITRTVVAGPGYLLDVVELASRTEHLLELPWHVLGAGEVGPGRWTTGELADEFVSRVEKVVPEGAAPLVLESAVGPRRLRAFLSFDGELVRAEGPGRPRDRKRETFYVVRATGRSARLVTVLEPVGDATSVRSVRVQGSVIEVDTAEQGVHRHAATALGWEITTSAGRVRLAGGRAPEPPLAPLLELDKPTPAVGAALRVAKPPPLDGSLDGFDTSEPLRLELEDQYRRSEESYPGPDEFAAVAHAAWDDDALYLAVDVVKPELCIRPGGAPPLRLDNEPEDVHSDGLQVYVAGDEGQGDGRIGYLVVPDRDTRALRVRATSDTSGDPSSVRGAWRRTARGYTVTFAIPWLESGGQRAHVGGRLRFDLLVNEMLPGRTRRAGQLVWSGGNGWVFLQGDGQDPARFGVLELVG
;
A
#
# COMPACT_ATOMS: atom_id res chain seq x y z
N MET A 1 2.23 -16.72 24.92
CA MET A 1 1.42 -15.51 25.02
C MET A 1 1.09 -15.16 26.47
N VAL A 2 0.43 -16.02 27.25
CA VAL A 2 0.09 -15.78 28.65
C VAL A 2 0.29 -17.07 29.46
N THR A 3 0.97 -16.99 30.60
CA THR A 3 1.15 -18.10 31.55
C THR A 3 -0.01 -18.18 32.54
N ALA A 4 -0.13 -19.29 33.28
CA ALA A 4 -1.14 -19.44 34.33
C ALA A 4 -0.94 -18.41 35.46
N GLU A 5 0.31 -18.07 35.78
CA GLU A 5 0.65 -17.05 36.76
C GLU A 5 0.22 -15.64 36.33
N GLU A 6 0.48 -15.27 35.08
CA GLU A 6 0.04 -14.01 34.51
C GLU A 6 -1.50 -13.91 34.45
N LEU A 7 -2.21 -15.01 34.15
CA LEU A 7 -3.67 -15.05 34.25
C LEU A 7 -4.17 -14.83 35.67
N ALA A 8 -3.50 -15.40 36.68
CA ALA A 8 -3.86 -15.19 38.07
C ALA A 8 -3.66 -13.72 38.48
N ALA A 9 -2.52 -13.13 38.13
CA ALA A 9 -2.23 -11.71 38.41
C ALA A 9 -3.26 -10.80 37.68
N ARG A 10 -3.63 -11.13 36.42
CA ARG A 10 -4.64 -10.36 35.65
C ARG A 10 -6.02 -10.43 36.30
N ARG A 11 -6.45 -11.55 36.87
CA ARG A 11 -7.70 -11.65 37.64
C ARG A 11 -7.71 -10.73 38.85
N GLU A 12 -6.58 -10.64 39.60
CA GLU A 12 -6.46 -9.72 40.71
C GLU A 12 -6.55 -8.25 40.26
N GLN A 13 -5.90 -7.91 39.18
CA GLN A 13 -5.99 -6.57 38.58
C GLN A 13 -7.40 -6.22 38.12
N ILE A 14 -8.12 -7.14 37.49
CA ILE A 14 -9.52 -6.95 37.09
C ILE A 14 -10.41 -6.68 38.32
N ALA A 15 -10.16 -7.30 39.41
CA ALA A 15 -10.93 -7.10 40.65
C ALA A 15 -10.76 -5.69 41.24
N THR A 16 -9.69 -4.99 40.91
CA THR A 16 -9.33 -3.68 41.52
C THR A 16 -9.37 -2.53 40.51
N ALA A 17 -9.23 -2.80 39.19
CA ALA A 17 -9.19 -1.80 38.13
C ALA A 17 -10.56 -1.69 37.39
N PRO A 18 -11.27 -0.55 37.55
CA PRO A 18 -12.61 -0.38 36.93
C PRO A 18 -12.64 -0.57 35.43
N ASP A 19 -11.65 -0.06 34.69
CA ASP A 19 -11.59 -0.17 33.23
C ASP A 19 -11.46 -1.63 32.78
N LEU A 20 -10.59 -2.41 33.44
CA LEU A 20 -10.43 -3.84 33.13
C LEU A 20 -11.70 -4.63 33.43
N ALA A 21 -12.36 -4.33 34.54
CA ALA A 21 -13.63 -4.96 34.92
C ALA A 21 -14.73 -4.64 33.90
N ALA A 22 -14.82 -3.38 33.47
CA ALA A 22 -15.78 -2.92 32.45
C ALA A 22 -15.48 -3.56 31.07
N LEU A 23 -14.19 -3.67 30.67
CA LEU A 23 -13.79 -4.34 29.44
C LEU A 23 -14.16 -5.84 29.48
N LEU A 24 -13.90 -6.54 30.60
CA LEU A 24 -14.34 -7.93 30.75
C LEU A 24 -15.86 -8.06 30.63
N ALA A 25 -16.62 -7.14 31.23
CA ALA A 25 -18.07 -7.11 31.13
C ALA A 25 -18.54 -6.88 29.68
N HIS A 26 -17.89 -5.96 28.95
CA HIS A 26 -18.15 -5.72 27.53
C HIS A 26 -17.89 -6.95 26.67
N ILE A 27 -16.73 -7.63 26.85
CA ILE A 27 -16.40 -8.87 26.15
C ILE A 27 -17.46 -9.95 26.46
N ARG A 28 -17.92 -10.08 27.70
CA ARG A 28 -18.97 -11.01 28.11
C ARG A 28 -20.28 -10.73 27.39
N GLU A 29 -20.69 -9.46 27.33
CA GLU A 29 -21.91 -9.05 26.62
C GLU A 29 -21.82 -9.36 25.13
N ARG A 30 -20.72 -8.97 24.48
CA ARG A 30 -20.50 -9.20 23.03
C ARG A 30 -20.38 -10.68 22.67
N ALA A 31 -19.84 -11.50 23.56
CA ALA A 31 -19.75 -12.96 23.37
C ALA A 31 -21.04 -13.71 23.74
N ALA A 32 -22.00 -13.09 24.40
CA ALA A 32 -23.22 -13.76 24.87
C ALA A 32 -23.99 -14.53 23.77
N PRO A 33 -24.18 -14.00 22.53
CA PRO A 33 -24.83 -14.75 21.45
C PRO A 33 -24.12 -16.06 21.12
N LEU A 34 -22.78 -16.10 21.22
CA LEU A 34 -21.96 -17.29 20.94
C LEU A 34 -22.14 -18.39 21.98
N LEU A 35 -22.51 -18.03 23.21
CA LEU A 35 -22.83 -19.02 24.25
C LEU A 35 -24.11 -19.79 23.93
N ALA A 36 -25.08 -19.14 23.30
CA ALA A 36 -26.34 -19.76 22.88
C ALA A 36 -26.14 -20.66 21.64
N ARG A 37 -25.45 -20.17 20.61
CA ARG A 37 -25.18 -20.90 19.38
C ARG A 37 -23.90 -20.37 18.73
N LEU A 38 -23.28 -21.19 17.86
CA LEU A 38 -22.16 -20.73 17.02
C LEU A 38 -22.63 -20.48 15.58
N PRO A 39 -22.08 -19.47 14.91
CA PRO A 39 -22.22 -19.33 13.47
C PRO A 39 -21.58 -20.52 12.75
N PRO A 40 -22.02 -20.86 11.54
CA PRO A 40 -21.43 -21.93 10.77
C PRO A 40 -20.00 -21.58 10.34
N ILE A 41 -19.12 -22.57 10.32
CA ILE A 41 -17.83 -22.48 9.64
C ILE A 41 -18.11 -22.56 8.13
N PRO A 42 -17.53 -21.65 7.31
CA PRO A 42 -17.66 -21.78 5.86
C PRO A 42 -17.17 -23.16 5.38
N ASP A 43 -17.89 -23.78 4.48
CA ASP A 43 -17.50 -25.05 3.85
C ASP A 43 -16.58 -24.88 2.64
N SER A 44 -16.32 -23.65 2.23
CA SER A 44 -15.47 -23.28 1.11
C SER A 44 -14.33 -22.37 1.51
N LYS A 45 -13.21 -22.53 0.80
CA LYS A 45 -12.03 -21.65 0.91
C LYS A 45 -12.39 -20.24 0.49
N ALA A 46 -11.87 -19.25 1.23
CA ALA A 46 -11.97 -17.84 0.86
C ALA A 46 -11.21 -17.53 -0.43
N LEU A 47 -11.81 -16.76 -1.32
CA LEU A 47 -11.16 -16.25 -2.53
C LEU A 47 -11.02 -14.73 -2.48
N LEU A 48 -9.98 -14.24 -3.12
CA LEU A 48 -9.89 -12.82 -3.44
C LEU A 48 -10.89 -12.54 -4.56
N SER A 49 -11.88 -11.72 -4.24
CA SER A 49 -12.89 -11.28 -5.19
C SER A 49 -13.05 -9.78 -5.05
N THR A 50 -13.14 -9.13 -6.17
CA THR A 50 -13.16 -7.68 -6.32
C THR A 50 -14.52 -7.10 -6.08
N ASP A 51 -15.51 -7.84 -6.47
CA ASP A 51 -16.89 -7.43 -6.52
C ASP A 51 -17.80 -8.36 -5.72
N GLY A 52 -17.27 -9.44 -5.15
CA GLY A 52 -18.01 -10.29 -4.21
C GLY A 52 -18.49 -9.53 -2.98
N GLY A 53 -17.78 -8.49 -2.56
CA GLY A 53 -18.14 -7.63 -1.43
C GLY A 53 -19.03 -6.44 -1.78
N VAL A 54 -19.44 -6.27 -3.04
CA VAL A 54 -20.23 -5.11 -3.48
C VAL A 54 -21.54 -5.53 -4.15
N CYS A 55 -22.52 -4.67 -4.03
CA CYS A 55 -23.81 -4.84 -4.68
C CYS A 55 -23.66 -4.73 -6.21
N PRO A 56 -24.05 -5.73 -6.99
CA PRO A 56 -23.94 -5.67 -8.45
C PRO A 56 -24.88 -4.65 -9.10
N GLU A 57 -25.87 -4.12 -8.39
CA GLU A 57 -26.85 -3.17 -8.92
C GLU A 57 -26.46 -1.71 -8.68
N ASP A 58 -25.94 -1.39 -7.50
CA ASP A 58 -25.66 0.00 -7.12
C ASP A 58 -24.24 0.24 -6.61
N GLY A 59 -23.42 -0.83 -6.54
CA GLY A 59 -22.04 -0.77 -6.13
C GLY A 59 -21.81 -0.46 -4.64
N ALA A 60 -22.86 -0.47 -3.82
CA ALA A 60 -22.70 -0.33 -2.37
C ALA A 60 -21.99 -1.54 -1.77
N GLY A 61 -21.25 -1.34 -0.68
CA GLY A 61 -20.71 -2.44 0.10
C GLY A 61 -21.81 -3.31 0.67
N LEU A 62 -21.69 -4.63 0.52
CA LEU A 62 -22.60 -5.59 1.15
C LEU A 62 -22.27 -5.73 2.64
N GLY A 63 -23.28 -6.01 3.45
CA GLY A 63 -23.13 -6.21 4.88
C GLY A 63 -22.48 -7.58 5.20
N PHE A 64 -21.55 -7.59 6.16
CA PHE A 64 -21.06 -8.83 6.77
C PHE A 64 -21.93 -9.22 7.96
N ASP A 65 -22.54 -10.40 7.89
CA ASP A 65 -23.27 -11.02 8.99
C ASP A 65 -22.75 -12.42 9.25
N PRO A 66 -22.02 -12.66 10.35
CA PRO A 66 -21.46 -13.99 10.65
C PRO A 66 -22.55 -15.08 10.88
N TRP A 67 -23.79 -14.67 11.17
CA TRP A 67 -24.93 -15.58 11.36
C TRP A 67 -25.61 -15.98 10.05
N SER A 68 -25.32 -15.23 8.97
CA SER A 68 -25.91 -15.44 7.63
C SER A 68 -24.80 -15.41 6.54
N PRO A 69 -23.80 -16.31 6.59
CA PRO A 69 -22.58 -16.21 5.78
C PRO A 69 -22.79 -16.47 4.27
N THR A 70 -24.00 -16.81 3.86
CA THR A 70 -24.39 -17.03 2.45
C THR A 70 -25.54 -16.10 2.03
N ALA A 71 -25.81 -15.02 2.80
CA ALA A 71 -26.88 -14.07 2.51
C ALA A 71 -26.39 -12.65 2.80
N HIS A 72 -25.95 -11.94 1.76
CA HIS A 72 -25.25 -10.67 1.87
C HIS A 72 -26.17 -9.52 1.50
N GLY A 73 -26.63 -8.78 2.52
CA GLY A 73 -27.59 -7.67 2.36
C GLY A 73 -26.93 -6.40 1.80
N CYS A 74 -27.56 -5.78 0.80
CA CYS A 74 -27.20 -4.43 0.38
C CYS A 74 -27.94 -3.38 1.24
N PRO A 75 -27.21 -2.51 1.96
CA PRO A 75 -27.84 -1.51 2.82
C PRO A 75 -28.54 -0.38 2.03
N ARG A 76 -28.22 -0.26 0.73
CA ARG A 76 -28.80 0.80 -0.13
C ARG A 76 -30.04 0.33 -0.88
N CYS A 77 -29.97 -0.77 -1.62
CA CYS A 77 -31.11 -1.27 -2.38
C CYS A 77 -31.99 -2.27 -1.59
N GLY A 78 -31.55 -2.74 -0.44
CA GLY A 78 -32.29 -3.68 0.43
C GLY A 78 -32.31 -5.13 -0.09
N LYS A 79 -31.67 -5.43 -1.23
CA LYS A 79 -31.61 -6.79 -1.79
C LYS A 79 -30.55 -7.63 -1.10
N THR A 80 -30.77 -8.92 -1.13
CA THR A 80 -29.81 -9.93 -0.61
C THR A 80 -29.19 -10.68 -1.78
N PHE A 81 -27.88 -10.83 -1.75
CA PHE A 81 -27.09 -11.53 -2.73
C PHE A 81 -26.47 -12.77 -2.12
N SER A 82 -26.24 -13.81 -2.92
CA SER A 82 -25.65 -15.09 -2.52
C SER A 82 -24.97 -15.72 -3.72
N GLY A 83 -24.31 -16.85 -3.49
CA GLY A 83 -23.60 -17.61 -4.51
C GLY A 83 -22.10 -17.50 -4.36
N GLU A 84 -21.37 -18.38 -5.04
CA GLU A 84 -19.96 -18.67 -4.82
C GLU A 84 -19.08 -17.39 -4.76
N ARG A 85 -19.29 -16.46 -5.69
CA ARG A 85 -18.56 -15.18 -5.76
C ARG A 85 -18.67 -14.36 -4.47
N HIS A 86 -19.87 -14.20 -3.92
CA HIS A 86 -20.12 -13.44 -2.70
C HIS A 86 -19.74 -14.26 -1.46
N ASP A 87 -20.15 -15.51 -1.41
CA ASP A 87 -19.96 -16.38 -0.25
C ASP A 87 -18.48 -16.62 0.01
N ARG A 88 -17.67 -16.88 -1.04
CA ARG A 88 -16.22 -17.05 -0.89
C ARG A 88 -15.46 -15.76 -0.57
N HIS A 89 -15.96 -14.59 -1.02
CA HIS A 89 -15.41 -13.31 -0.58
C HIS A 89 -15.60 -13.12 0.93
N TRP A 90 -16.80 -13.38 1.43
CA TRP A 90 -17.13 -13.20 2.84
C TRP A 90 -16.60 -14.32 3.74
N ALA A 91 -16.29 -15.51 3.19
CA ALA A 91 -15.65 -16.61 3.93
C ALA A 91 -14.35 -16.15 4.61
N ARG A 92 -13.58 -15.22 3.99
CA ARG A 92 -12.40 -14.61 4.61
C ARG A 92 -12.72 -14.00 5.97
N TYR A 93 -13.74 -13.16 6.02
CA TYR A 93 -14.15 -12.47 7.24
C TYR A 93 -14.72 -13.45 8.26
N GLN A 94 -15.48 -14.43 7.81
CA GLN A 94 -16.07 -15.45 8.68
C GLN A 94 -15.00 -16.29 9.37
N HIS A 95 -13.97 -16.76 8.64
CA HIS A 95 -12.89 -17.52 9.24
C HIS A 95 -12.09 -16.70 10.27
N LEU A 96 -11.71 -15.48 9.94
CA LEU A 96 -10.98 -14.58 10.85
C LEU A 96 -11.82 -14.22 12.07
N TRP A 97 -13.09 -13.90 11.86
CA TRP A 97 -14.03 -13.56 12.92
C TRP A 97 -14.22 -14.72 13.91
N LEU A 98 -14.41 -15.96 13.42
CA LEU A 98 -14.57 -17.15 14.26
C LEU A 98 -13.31 -17.43 15.10
N ALA A 99 -12.11 -17.33 14.51
CA ALA A 99 -10.87 -17.50 15.26
C ALA A 99 -10.71 -16.46 16.38
N GLU A 100 -11.02 -15.20 16.09
CA GLU A 100 -10.99 -14.14 17.08
C GLU A 100 -12.07 -14.34 18.16
N ARG A 101 -13.26 -14.78 17.80
CA ARG A 101 -14.31 -15.14 18.78
C ARG A 101 -13.90 -16.31 19.66
N ALA A 102 -13.17 -17.30 19.12
CA ALA A 102 -12.61 -18.37 19.93
C ALA A 102 -11.66 -17.82 21.01
N ALA A 103 -10.81 -16.83 20.66
CA ALA A 103 -9.92 -16.18 21.61
C ALA A 103 -10.71 -15.36 22.67
N HIS A 104 -11.78 -14.66 22.30
CA HIS A 104 -12.66 -13.98 23.25
C HIS A 104 -13.33 -14.97 24.23
N LEU A 105 -13.87 -16.08 23.73
CA LEU A 105 -14.49 -17.10 24.56
C LEU A 105 -13.47 -17.78 25.49
N ALA A 106 -12.28 -18.08 25.00
CA ALA A 106 -11.20 -18.64 25.80
C ALA A 106 -10.73 -17.69 26.89
N THR A 107 -10.71 -16.38 26.61
CA THR A 107 -10.40 -15.34 27.59
C THR A 107 -11.45 -15.30 28.71
N LEU A 108 -12.74 -15.36 28.36
CA LEU A 108 -13.80 -15.46 29.37
C LEU A 108 -13.68 -16.74 30.21
N ALA A 109 -13.35 -17.87 29.58
CA ALA A 109 -13.11 -19.13 30.28
C ALA A 109 -11.95 -19.02 31.26
N ALA A 110 -10.85 -18.38 30.82
CA ALA A 110 -9.63 -18.25 31.60
C ALA A 110 -9.75 -17.23 32.74
N LEU A 111 -10.34 -16.06 32.50
CA LEU A 111 -10.41 -14.98 33.49
C LEU A 111 -11.65 -15.05 34.40
N ASP A 112 -12.77 -15.44 33.84
CA ASP A 112 -14.10 -15.45 34.50
C ASP A 112 -14.55 -16.85 34.97
N GLY A 113 -13.76 -17.88 34.67
CA GLY A 113 -14.10 -19.25 34.98
C GLY A 113 -15.32 -19.81 34.22
N ASN A 114 -15.74 -19.15 33.15
CA ASN A 114 -16.96 -19.46 32.41
C ASN A 114 -16.84 -20.79 31.64
N GLY A 115 -17.46 -21.86 32.18
CA GLY A 115 -17.43 -23.20 31.58
C GLY A 115 -18.18 -23.28 30.22
N ALA A 116 -19.22 -22.50 30.03
CA ALA A 116 -19.91 -22.45 28.73
C ALA A 116 -19.05 -21.81 27.66
N ALA A 117 -18.30 -20.75 28.00
CA ALA A 117 -17.35 -20.12 27.09
C ALA A 117 -16.20 -21.10 26.72
N ALA A 118 -15.68 -21.86 27.68
CA ALA A 118 -14.68 -22.90 27.41
C ALA A 118 -15.22 -23.95 26.43
N ALA A 119 -16.45 -24.43 26.65
CA ALA A 119 -17.06 -25.42 25.76
C ALA A 119 -17.24 -24.88 24.33
N ARG A 120 -17.66 -23.62 24.17
CA ARG A 120 -17.82 -22.99 22.85
C ARG A 120 -16.48 -22.72 22.14
N ALA A 121 -15.47 -22.26 22.86
CA ALA A 121 -14.12 -22.12 22.31
C ALA A 121 -13.59 -23.48 21.83
N THR A 122 -13.71 -24.54 22.64
CA THR A 122 -13.31 -25.91 22.28
C THR A 122 -14.09 -26.43 21.07
N GLU A 123 -15.39 -26.12 20.97
CA GLU A 123 -16.22 -26.48 19.81
C GLU A 123 -15.70 -25.87 18.51
N ILE A 124 -15.32 -24.58 18.51
CA ILE A 124 -14.71 -23.90 17.36
C ILE A 124 -13.37 -24.57 17.00
N LEU A 125 -12.48 -24.78 17.99
CA LEU A 125 -11.17 -25.39 17.76
C LEU A 125 -11.30 -26.77 17.11
N ARG A 126 -12.17 -27.63 17.65
CA ARG A 126 -12.40 -28.97 17.12
C ARG A 126 -13.10 -28.96 15.75
N ALA A 127 -14.00 -28.01 15.52
CA ALA A 127 -14.67 -27.90 14.23
C ALA A 127 -13.68 -27.58 13.11
N TYR A 128 -12.76 -26.61 13.35
CA TYR A 128 -11.68 -26.34 12.41
C TYR A 128 -10.72 -27.52 12.25
N ALA A 129 -10.33 -28.18 13.33
CA ALA A 129 -9.47 -29.36 13.26
C ALA A 129 -10.06 -30.49 12.40
N ARG A 130 -11.39 -30.62 12.31
CA ARG A 130 -12.05 -31.57 11.44
C ARG A 130 -12.13 -31.15 9.97
N SER A 131 -12.28 -29.84 9.69
CA SER A 131 -12.54 -29.34 8.33
C SER A 131 -11.28 -28.82 7.64
N TYR A 132 -10.20 -28.53 8.36
CA TYR A 132 -9.02 -27.81 7.87
C TYR A 132 -8.43 -28.43 6.60
N TRP A 133 -8.30 -29.75 6.53
CA TRP A 133 -7.77 -30.47 5.37
C TRP A 133 -8.75 -30.59 4.20
N GLN A 134 -10.01 -30.22 4.38
CA GLN A 134 -10.99 -30.20 3.30
C GLN A 134 -10.80 -28.96 2.40
N TYR A 135 -10.17 -27.92 2.92
CA TYR A 135 -9.86 -26.74 2.13
C TYR A 135 -8.60 -27.00 1.28
N PRO A 136 -8.69 -26.82 -0.04
CA PRO A 136 -7.57 -27.11 -0.94
C PRO A 136 -6.49 -26.04 -0.85
N ASN A 137 -5.21 -26.45 -0.86
CA ASN A 137 -4.09 -25.53 -1.04
C ASN A 137 -3.91 -25.19 -2.52
N ARG A 138 -4.85 -24.45 -3.09
CA ARG A 138 -4.88 -23.97 -4.48
C ARG A 138 -5.67 -22.66 -4.56
N ASP A 139 -5.69 -22.01 -5.71
CA ASP A 139 -6.33 -20.69 -5.92
C ASP A 139 -5.71 -19.61 -5.01
N ASN A 140 -4.40 -19.69 -4.79
CA ASN A 140 -3.66 -18.78 -3.96
C ASN A 140 -3.21 -17.56 -4.77
N VAL A 141 -3.17 -16.40 -4.12
CA VAL A 141 -2.64 -15.16 -4.70
C VAL A 141 -1.22 -14.89 -4.21
N LEU A 142 -0.99 -15.10 -2.91
CA LEU A 142 0.30 -14.85 -2.25
C LEU A 142 0.62 -15.98 -1.28
N GLY A 143 1.31 -16.99 -1.79
CA GLY A 143 1.78 -18.14 -1.04
C GLY A 143 0.70 -19.13 -0.62
N PRO A 144 1.12 -20.30 -0.11
CA PRO A 144 0.24 -21.42 0.22
C PRO A 144 -0.70 -21.09 1.38
N SER A 145 -1.94 -21.55 1.28
CA SER A 145 -2.96 -21.40 2.32
C SER A 145 -4.09 -22.38 2.10
N ARG A 146 -4.69 -22.90 3.18
CA ARG A 146 -5.87 -23.75 3.11
C ARG A 146 -7.17 -22.95 3.21
N LEU A 147 -7.27 -22.07 4.20
CA LEU A 147 -8.52 -21.33 4.45
C LEU A 147 -8.67 -20.10 3.54
N PHE A 148 -7.56 -19.56 3.06
CA PHE A 148 -7.51 -18.25 2.41
C PHE A 148 -6.78 -18.30 1.06
N PHE A 149 -6.76 -17.17 0.40
CA PHE A 149 -6.03 -16.96 -0.85
C PHE A 149 -4.58 -16.44 -0.62
N SER A 150 -4.15 -16.27 0.62
CA SER A 150 -2.81 -15.75 0.95
C SER A 150 -2.33 -16.25 2.29
N THR A 151 -1.03 -16.54 2.39
CA THR A 151 -0.36 -17.06 3.59
C THR A 151 -0.54 -16.17 4.82
N TYR A 152 -0.44 -14.83 4.68
CA TYR A 152 -0.57 -13.93 5.81
C TYR A 152 -1.96 -13.98 6.49
N LEU A 153 -3.03 -14.28 5.74
CA LEU A 153 -4.36 -14.46 6.32
C LEU A 153 -4.45 -15.75 7.13
N GLU A 154 -3.81 -16.82 6.64
CA GLU A 154 -3.61 -18.04 7.42
C GLU A 154 -2.86 -17.75 8.71
N SER A 155 -1.82 -16.91 8.65
CA SER A 155 -1.01 -16.49 9.78
C SER A 155 -1.82 -15.71 10.83
N ILE A 156 -2.68 -14.78 10.40
CA ILE A 156 -3.57 -14.05 11.32
C ILE A 156 -4.56 -15.00 11.98
N TRP A 157 -5.11 -15.93 11.20
CA TRP A 157 -6.09 -16.91 11.69
C TRP A 157 -5.47 -17.86 12.71
N ILE A 158 -4.34 -18.49 12.38
CA ILE A 158 -3.67 -19.45 13.29
C ILE A 158 -3.21 -18.78 14.57
N GLY A 159 -2.78 -17.51 14.53
CA GLY A 159 -2.42 -16.72 15.70
C GLY A 159 -3.56 -16.63 16.71
N ASN A 160 -4.78 -16.31 16.26
CA ASN A 160 -5.97 -16.26 17.11
C ASN A 160 -6.44 -17.67 17.55
N TYR A 161 -6.36 -18.65 16.66
CA TYR A 161 -6.68 -20.05 16.95
C TYR A 161 -5.81 -20.61 18.06
N LEU A 162 -4.48 -20.40 17.98
CA LEU A 162 -3.53 -20.80 19.02
C LEU A 162 -3.68 -19.98 20.30
N ALA A 163 -4.02 -18.69 20.20
CA ALA A 163 -4.31 -17.88 21.39
C ALA A 163 -5.48 -18.47 22.19
N ALA A 164 -6.56 -18.88 21.51
CA ALA A 164 -7.68 -19.54 22.17
C ALA A 164 -7.24 -20.85 22.87
N ALA A 165 -6.49 -21.70 22.18
CA ALA A 165 -6.00 -22.96 22.75
C ALA A 165 -5.04 -22.73 23.93
N ALA A 166 -4.11 -21.77 23.82
CA ALA A 166 -3.16 -21.44 24.87
C ALA A 166 -3.87 -20.89 26.13
N LEU A 167 -4.89 -20.03 25.95
CA LEU A 167 -5.70 -19.52 27.05
C LEU A 167 -6.48 -20.62 27.75
N LEU A 168 -7.08 -21.56 27.01
CA LEU A 168 -7.73 -22.72 27.60
C LEU A 168 -6.73 -23.62 28.34
N ARG A 169 -5.53 -23.83 27.79
CA ARG A 169 -4.44 -24.58 28.43
C ARG A 169 -4.00 -23.92 29.76
N ALA A 170 -3.68 -22.62 29.70
CA ALA A 170 -3.26 -21.87 30.88
C ALA A 170 -4.35 -21.77 31.98
N GLY A 171 -5.64 -21.77 31.54
CA GLY A 171 -6.79 -21.83 32.45
C GLY A 171 -7.16 -23.21 32.94
N GLY A 172 -6.41 -24.28 32.57
CA GLY A 172 -6.70 -25.67 32.94
C GLY A 172 -7.99 -26.23 32.33
N ARG A 173 -8.38 -25.78 31.14
CA ARG A 173 -9.64 -26.12 30.46
C ARG A 173 -9.45 -26.82 29.12
N LEU A 174 -8.22 -27.07 28.68
CA LEU A 174 -7.91 -27.78 27.43
C LEU A 174 -7.70 -29.27 27.73
N ASP A 175 -8.50 -30.13 27.12
CA ASP A 175 -8.29 -31.56 27.19
C ASP A 175 -7.27 -32.08 26.16
N ASP A 176 -6.67 -33.27 26.41
CA ASP A 176 -5.58 -33.81 25.60
C ASP A 176 -6.02 -34.09 24.15
N ALA A 177 -7.27 -34.48 23.92
CA ALA A 177 -7.78 -34.75 22.57
C ALA A 177 -7.89 -33.47 21.76
N THR A 178 -8.36 -32.38 22.39
CA THR A 178 -8.39 -31.03 21.75
C THR A 178 -6.99 -30.49 21.54
N ALA A 179 -6.07 -30.71 22.48
CA ALA A 179 -4.68 -30.31 22.31
C ALA A 179 -4.01 -31.02 21.13
N ALA A 180 -4.25 -32.34 20.97
CA ALA A 180 -3.76 -33.10 19.82
C ALA A 180 -4.35 -32.62 18.49
N ASP A 181 -5.65 -32.28 18.47
CA ASP A 181 -6.32 -31.70 17.29
C ASP A 181 -5.71 -30.35 16.89
N VAL A 182 -5.49 -29.45 17.86
CA VAL A 182 -4.84 -28.16 17.64
C VAL A 182 -3.42 -28.32 17.14
N SER A 183 -2.65 -29.26 17.72
CA SER A 183 -1.26 -29.52 17.30
C SER A 183 -1.17 -29.96 15.84
N ARG A 184 -2.08 -30.80 15.37
CA ARG A 184 -2.09 -31.20 13.94
C ARG A 184 -2.32 -30.01 13.01
N VAL A 185 -3.24 -29.12 13.36
CA VAL A 185 -3.51 -27.89 12.57
C VAL A 185 -2.31 -26.95 12.61
N ALA A 186 -1.68 -26.79 13.78
CA ALA A 186 -0.50 -25.94 13.94
C ALA A 186 0.71 -26.46 13.14
N ASP A 187 0.92 -27.78 13.10
CA ASP A 187 1.98 -28.41 12.31
C ASP A 187 1.81 -28.16 10.80
N GLU A 188 0.60 -28.35 10.26
CA GLU A 188 0.32 -28.04 8.86
C GLU A 188 0.46 -26.55 8.55
N ALA A 189 -0.02 -25.67 9.44
CA ALA A 189 0.13 -24.23 9.27
C ALA A 189 1.61 -23.80 9.30
N ALA A 190 2.46 -24.46 10.14
CA ALA A 190 3.91 -24.21 10.15
C ALA A 190 4.54 -24.56 8.80
N ASN A 191 4.15 -25.68 8.19
CA ASN A 191 4.64 -26.08 6.87
C ASN A 191 4.25 -25.04 5.83
N LEU A 192 2.95 -24.69 5.73
CA LEU A 192 2.45 -23.71 4.74
C LEU A 192 3.13 -22.33 4.90
N ILE A 193 3.19 -21.81 6.12
CA ILE A 193 3.78 -20.51 6.38
C ILE A 193 5.30 -20.55 6.20
N GLY A 194 5.93 -21.64 6.62
CA GLY A 194 7.38 -21.83 6.53
C GLY A 194 7.92 -22.00 5.12
N GLU A 195 7.10 -22.45 4.16
CA GLU A 195 7.47 -22.59 2.75
C GLU A 195 7.47 -21.25 2.00
N PHE A 196 6.86 -20.20 2.55
CA PHE A 196 6.67 -18.94 1.86
C PHE A 196 7.21 -17.76 2.64
N ASP A 197 8.32 -17.20 2.20
CA ASP A 197 8.92 -15.99 2.75
C ASP A 197 8.60 -14.79 1.84
N GLU A 198 7.86 -13.83 2.36
CA GLU A 198 7.47 -12.61 1.64
C GLU A 198 8.53 -11.49 1.73
N GLY A 199 9.68 -11.80 2.27
CA GLY A 199 10.72 -10.83 2.43
C GLY A 199 10.42 -9.78 3.49
N PHE A 200 10.93 -8.55 3.26
CA PHE A 200 10.57 -7.41 4.09
C PHE A 200 9.22 -6.86 3.66
N SER A 201 8.16 -7.42 4.21
CA SER A 201 6.81 -6.97 3.94
C SER A 201 6.00 -6.85 5.24
N ASN A 202 5.00 -5.99 5.21
CA ASN A 202 4.05 -5.87 6.33
C ASN A 202 3.36 -7.21 6.63
N ARG A 203 3.19 -8.07 5.63
CA ARG A 203 2.59 -9.41 5.77
C ARG A 203 3.54 -10.40 6.42
N GLN A 204 4.85 -10.29 6.15
CA GLN A 204 5.84 -11.16 6.79
C GLN A 204 5.91 -10.95 8.31
N THR A 205 5.59 -9.77 8.82
CA THR A 205 5.49 -9.58 10.27
C THR A 205 4.42 -10.50 10.90
N TRP A 206 3.32 -10.74 10.20
CA TRP A 206 2.27 -11.67 10.62
C TRP A 206 2.67 -13.13 10.44
N ASN A 207 3.37 -13.46 9.35
CA ASN A 207 3.92 -14.80 9.15
C ASN A 207 4.88 -15.15 10.30
N ASN A 208 5.77 -14.23 10.65
CA ASN A 208 6.69 -14.41 11.77
C ASN A 208 5.95 -14.49 13.14
N ALA A 209 4.91 -13.68 13.33
CA ALA A 209 4.08 -13.77 14.54
C ALA A 209 3.39 -15.14 14.67
N ALA A 210 2.91 -15.68 13.57
CA ALA A 210 2.30 -17.02 13.53
C ALA A 210 3.34 -18.12 13.81
N LEU A 211 4.52 -18.06 13.17
CA LEU A 211 5.61 -19.00 13.43
C LEU A 211 6.07 -18.92 14.89
N ALA A 212 6.17 -17.73 15.48
CA ALA A 212 6.47 -17.55 16.90
C ALA A 212 5.36 -18.15 17.80
N ALA A 213 4.09 -18.04 17.40
CA ALA A 213 2.97 -18.66 18.13
C ALA A 213 3.01 -20.17 18.06
N ILE A 214 3.31 -20.73 16.88
CA ILE A 214 3.44 -22.17 16.68
C ILE A 214 4.65 -22.71 17.43
N ALA A 215 5.78 -22.01 17.38
CA ALA A 215 6.98 -22.35 18.15
C ALA A 215 6.70 -22.37 19.67
N GLY A 216 5.99 -21.38 20.18
CA GLY A 216 5.57 -21.35 21.59
C GLY A 216 4.56 -22.46 21.97
N TRP A 217 3.78 -22.93 21.00
CA TRP A 217 2.86 -24.06 21.21
C TRP A 217 3.58 -25.42 21.33
N PHE A 218 4.61 -25.63 20.50
CA PHE A 218 5.39 -26.87 20.45
C PHE A 218 6.66 -26.85 21.32
N GLU A 219 7.02 -25.68 21.89
CA GLU A 219 8.31 -25.47 22.57
C GLU A 219 9.49 -25.70 21.60
N ASP A 220 9.32 -25.29 20.33
CA ASP A 220 10.31 -25.45 19.26
C ASP A 220 11.24 -24.23 19.18
N GLU A 221 12.48 -24.40 19.69
CA GLU A 221 13.49 -23.34 19.74
C GLU A 221 14.00 -22.94 18.33
N ASP A 222 14.09 -23.87 17.39
CA ASP A 222 14.62 -23.59 16.05
C ASP A 222 13.60 -22.77 15.24
N LEU A 223 12.33 -23.12 15.33
CA LEU A 223 11.24 -22.35 14.71
C LEU A 223 11.13 -20.95 15.34
N ALA A 224 11.26 -20.86 16.66
CA ALA A 224 11.29 -19.57 17.38
C ALA A 224 12.44 -18.69 16.90
N LYS A 225 13.64 -19.25 16.82
CA LYS A 225 14.84 -18.54 16.33
C LYS A 225 14.65 -18.05 14.90
N ARG A 226 14.10 -18.88 14.01
CA ARG A 226 13.79 -18.48 12.64
C ARG A 226 12.82 -17.30 12.60
N ALA A 227 11.72 -17.38 13.35
CA ALA A 227 10.67 -16.35 13.37
C ALA A 227 11.17 -15.01 13.95
N ILE A 228 12.08 -15.05 14.90
CA ILE A 228 12.55 -13.87 15.65
C ILE A 228 13.83 -13.30 15.04
N GLU A 229 14.85 -14.13 14.86
CA GLU A 229 16.24 -13.75 14.52
C GLU A 229 16.60 -14.07 13.05
N GLY A 230 15.71 -14.75 12.31
CA GLY A 230 15.97 -15.09 10.91
C GLY A 230 16.19 -13.86 10.03
N PRO A 231 16.71 -14.03 8.80
CA PRO A 231 17.00 -12.91 7.87
C PRO A 231 15.80 -12.01 7.59
N THR A 232 14.60 -12.57 7.69
CA THR A 232 13.30 -11.88 7.58
C THR A 232 12.50 -11.93 8.87
N GLY A 233 13.16 -12.18 9.99
CA GLY A 233 12.54 -12.32 11.30
C GLY A 233 12.00 -11.00 11.87
N LEU A 234 11.34 -11.08 13.02
CA LEU A 234 10.74 -9.92 13.68
C LEU A 234 11.76 -8.83 14.02
N LEU A 235 12.99 -9.20 14.43
CA LEU A 235 14.04 -8.24 14.79
C LEU A 235 14.51 -7.45 13.56
N GLU A 236 14.69 -8.11 12.43
CA GLU A 236 15.08 -7.45 11.18
C GLU A 236 13.98 -6.50 10.69
N HIS A 237 12.71 -6.88 10.81
CA HIS A 237 11.58 -5.98 10.51
C HIS A 237 11.56 -4.76 11.42
N LEU A 238 11.80 -4.93 12.72
CA LEU A 238 11.88 -3.82 13.68
C LEU A 238 13.05 -2.88 13.36
N LEU A 239 14.21 -3.43 13.00
CA LEU A 239 15.43 -2.65 12.82
C LEU A 239 15.54 -1.99 11.45
N ARG A 240 14.91 -2.56 10.43
CA ARG A 240 15.05 -2.17 9.03
C ARG A 240 13.74 -1.80 8.34
N GLY A 241 12.65 -2.54 8.55
CA GLY A 241 11.34 -2.25 7.98
C GLY A 241 10.74 -0.96 8.53
N PHE A 242 10.87 -0.76 9.85
CA PHE A 242 10.61 0.54 10.48
C PHE A 242 11.87 1.40 10.39
N GLY A 243 11.77 2.57 9.78
CA GLY A 243 12.87 3.52 9.66
C GLY A 243 13.45 3.94 11.03
N ARG A 244 14.53 4.71 11.05
CA ARG A 244 15.12 5.21 12.31
C ARG A 244 14.16 6.06 13.12
N ASP A 245 13.31 6.80 12.45
CA ASP A 245 12.23 7.62 13.01
C ASP A 245 10.97 6.81 13.38
N GLY A 246 10.98 5.51 13.13
CA GLY A 246 9.95 4.56 13.53
C GLY A 246 8.87 4.32 12.50
N MET A 247 8.79 5.04 11.38
CA MET A 247 7.77 4.80 10.36
C MET A 247 8.13 3.59 9.48
N TRP A 248 7.14 2.77 9.19
CA TRP A 248 7.24 1.69 8.23
C TRP A 248 7.43 2.24 6.81
N TYR A 249 8.32 1.63 6.01
CA TYR A 249 8.73 2.18 4.70
C TYR A 249 7.59 2.36 3.70
N GLU A 250 6.49 1.61 3.82
CA GLU A 250 5.30 1.72 2.97
C GLU A 250 4.28 2.78 3.44
N GLY A 251 4.57 3.52 4.52
CA GLY A 251 3.68 4.56 5.05
C GLY A 251 2.70 4.08 6.13
N GLU A 252 1.81 4.97 6.53
CA GLU A 252 1.02 4.86 7.77
C GLU A 252 0.05 3.68 7.78
N ASN A 253 -0.61 3.40 6.67
CA ASN A 253 -1.60 2.31 6.60
C ASN A 253 -0.94 0.94 6.85
N TYR A 254 0.15 0.67 6.14
CA TYR A 254 0.91 -0.57 6.30
C TYR A 254 1.72 -0.60 7.58
N HIS A 255 2.10 0.59 8.11
CA HIS A 255 2.75 0.72 9.40
C HIS A 255 1.91 0.11 10.53
N LEU A 256 0.63 0.48 10.62
CA LEU A 256 -0.26 -0.02 11.67
C LEU A 256 -0.49 -1.53 11.56
N PHE A 257 -0.55 -2.03 10.33
CA PHE A 257 -0.68 -3.46 10.07
C PHE A 257 0.59 -4.23 10.46
N ALA A 258 1.77 -3.76 10.04
CA ALA A 258 3.05 -4.35 10.40
C ALA A 258 3.33 -4.27 11.91
N LEU A 259 3.01 -3.13 12.54
CA LEU A 259 3.19 -2.93 13.98
C LEU A 259 2.35 -3.91 14.80
N ARG A 260 1.10 -4.19 14.39
CA ARG A 260 0.27 -5.19 15.07
C ARG A 260 0.90 -6.58 14.99
N GLY A 261 1.35 -7.01 13.80
CA GLY A 261 2.05 -8.28 13.64
C GLY A 261 3.30 -8.36 14.52
N LEU A 262 4.11 -7.28 14.54
CA LEU A 262 5.30 -7.18 15.39
C LEU A 262 4.97 -7.32 16.89
N LEU A 263 3.96 -6.60 17.39
CA LEU A 263 3.59 -6.62 18.81
C LEU A 263 3.01 -7.98 19.24
N ILE A 264 2.20 -8.61 18.38
CA ILE A 264 1.69 -9.96 18.62
C ILE A 264 2.83 -10.97 18.62
N GLY A 265 3.73 -10.89 17.62
CA GLY A 265 4.91 -11.75 17.56
C GLY A 265 5.83 -11.59 18.75
N ALA A 266 6.06 -10.36 19.19
CA ALA A 266 6.84 -10.08 20.40
C ALA A 266 6.22 -10.70 21.68
N ALA A 267 4.89 -10.67 21.79
CA ALA A 267 4.18 -11.30 22.91
C ALA A 267 4.35 -12.83 22.93
N TRP A 268 4.43 -13.46 21.77
CA TRP A 268 4.70 -14.89 21.64
C TRP A 268 6.18 -15.22 21.81
N ALA A 269 7.08 -14.41 21.23
CA ALA A 269 8.54 -14.57 21.33
C ALA A 269 9.03 -14.61 22.79
N ARG A 270 8.36 -13.88 23.69
CA ARG A 270 8.65 -13.90 25.12
C ARG A 270 8.51 -15.29 25.76
N LEU A 271 7.57 -16.11 25.31
CA LEU A 271 7.43 -17.51 25.77
C LEU A 271 8.59 -18.40 25.32
N ALA A 272 9.21 -18.07 24.20
CA ALA A 272 10.43 -18.73 23.72
C ALA A 272 11.72 -18.10 24.29
N GLY A 273 11.62 -17.26 25.32
CA GLY A 273 12.76 -16.64 25.98
C GLY A 273 13.31 -15.38 25.32
N ALA A 274 12.71 -14.90 24.20
CA ALA A 274 13.13 -13.69 23.50
C ALA A 274 12.23 -12.50 23.85
N ASP A 275 12.67 -11.66 24.77
CA ASP A 275 11.93 -10.48 25.18
C ASP A 275 12.44 -9.21 24.49
N ILE A 276 11.78 -8.84 23.38
CA ILE A 276 12.11 -7.67 22.56
C ILE A 276 12.00 -6.36 23.36
N PHE A 277 11.09 -6.29 24.32
CA PHE A 277 10.89 -5.08 25.13
C PHE A 277 11.91 -4.93 26.26
N ALA A 278 12.56 -6.01 26.68
CA ALA A 278 13.54 -5.98 27.76
C ALA A 278 14.89 -5.39 27.32
N GLU A 279 15.21 -5.43 26.03
CA GLU A 279 16.44 -4.85 25.50
C GLU A 279 16.26 -3.35 25.23
N PRO A 280 17.03 -2.45 25.91
CA PRO A 280 16.81 -1.00 25.79
C PRO A 280 16.90 -0.47 24.35
N LYS A 281 17.78 -1.03 23.52
CA LYS A 281 17.93 -0.62 22.11
C LYS A 281 16.69 -0.96 21.28
N LEU A 282 16.10 -2.13 21.51
CA LEU A 282 14.88 -2.57 20.83
C LEU A 282 13.66 -1.81 21.35
N ALA A 283 13.56 -1.59 22.67
CA ALA A 283 12.51 -0.79 23.28
C ALA A 283 12.45 0.64 22.71
N VAL A 284 13.59 1.27 22.45
CA VAL A 284 13.67 2.58 21.78
C VAL A 284 13.09 2.52 20.37
N ARG A 285 13.35 1.44 19.62
CA ARG A 285 12.81 1.25 18.26
C ARG A 285 11.29 1.02 18.27
N VAL A 286 10.79 0.19 19.17
CA VAL A 286 9.35 -0.03 19.36
C VAL A 286 8.64 1.28 19.72
N ARG A 287 9.23 2.07 20.64
CA ARG A 287 8.70 3.39 21.00
C ARG A 287 8.65 4.33 19.81
N ALA A 288 9.70 4.38 18.99
CA ALA A 288 9.72 5.18 17.79
C ALA A 288 8.61 4.74 16.82
N ALA A 289 8.41 3.42 16.63
CA ALA A 289 7.33 2.88 15.81
C ALA A 289 5.93 3.23 16.34
N LEU A 290 5.73 3.25 17.66
CA LEU A 290 4.45 3.69 18.23
C LEU A 290 4.20 5.19 18.06
N LEU A 291 5.23 6.03 18.07
CA LEU A 291 5.08 7.49 18.01
C LEU A 291 5.06 8.05 16.58
N ALA A 292 5.63 7.35 15.59
CA ALA A 292 5.72 7.85 14.24
C ALA A 292 4.35 8.21 13.63
N PRO A 293 3.32 7.34 13.62
CA PRO A 293 2.00 7.69 13.08
C PRO A 293 1.28 8.76 13.92
N ALA A 294 1.54 8.82 15.23
CA ALA A 294 0.98 9.86 16.08
C ALA A 294 1.50 11.25 15.70
N ARG A 295 2.80 11.35 15.40
CA ARG A 295 3.47 12.61 15.07
C ARG A 295 3.11 13.11 13.68
N THR A 296 2.77 12.22 12.73
CA THR A 296 2.33 12.58 11.38
C THR A 296 0.82 12.77 11.25
N ALA A 297 0.04 12.36 12.24
CA ALA A 297 -1.42 12.47 12.23
C ALA A 297 -1.91 13.90 11.97
N LEU A 298 -3.00 14.03 11.23
CA LEU A 298 -3.70 15.28 11.04
C LEU A 298 -4.41 15.73 12.33
N PRO A 299 -4.83 16.99 12.43
CA PRO A 299 -5.53 17.50 13.64
C PRO A 299 -6.83 16.77 13.97
N ASP A 300 -7.45 16.09 13.01
CA ASP A 300 -8.67 15.29 13.18
C ASP A 300 -8.39 13.81 13.51
N PHE A 301 -7.14 13.49 13.85
CA PHE A 301 -6.66 12.14 14.12
C PHE A 301 -6.74 11.15 12.96
N THR A 302 -6.92 11.62 11.74
CA THR A 302 -6.66 10.79 10.55
C THR A 302 -5.15 10.82 10.24
N PHE A 303 -4.67 9.84 9.49
CA PHE A 303 -3.32 9.92 8.95
C PHE A 303 -3.34 10.44 7.49
N PRO A 304 -2.25 11.05 7.00
CA PRO A 304 -2.14 11.39 5.59
C PRO A 304 -2.23 10.11 4.75
N ALA A 305 -3.17 10.09 3.79
CA ALA A 305 -3.46 8.89 3.02
C ALA A 305 -2.45 8.68 1.89
N ARG A 306 -1.15 8.70 2.23
CA ARG A 306 -0.04 8.55 1.29
C ARG A 306 0.06 7.14 0.73
N LYS A 307 0.52 7.02 -0.51
CA LYS A 307 0.76 5.71 -1.13
C LYS A 307 -0.54 4.88 -1.18
N ASP A 308 -0.46 3.57 -1.03
CA ASP A 308 -1.64 2.69 -0.98
C ASP A 308 -2.41 2.76 0.37
N ALA A 309 -2.45 3.92 0.99
CA ALA A 309 -3.25 4.12 2.20
C ALA A 309 -4.72 4.35 1.87
N ARG A 310 -5.60 3.94 2.78
CA ARG A 310 -7.03 4.23 2.68
C ARG A 310 -7.30 5.66 3.14
N PHE A 311 -8.16 6.36 2.39
CA PHE A 311 -8.54 7.72 2.70
C PHE A 311 -9.40 7.84 3.96
N GLY A 312 -9.12 8.84 4.79
CA GLY A 312 -9.96 9.24 5.93
C GLY A 312 -10.04 8.21 7.06
N VAL A 313 -8.99 7.41 7.25
CA VAL A 313 -8.92 6.43 8.34
C VAL A 313 -8.51 7.14 9.62
N SER A 314 -9.32 7.02 10.66
CA SER A 314 -9.02 7.57 11.98
C SER A 314 -8.09 6.65 12.77
N LEU A 315 -7.07 7.23 13.42
CA LEU A 315 -6.22 6.55 14.38
C LEU A 315 -6.94 6.31 15.73
N ALA A 316 -8.04 7.02 15.99
CA ALA A 316 -8.82 6.89 17.22
C ALA A 316 -9.81 5.71 17.22
N GLN A 317 -9.78 4.85 16.19
CA GLN A 317 -10.62 3.64 16.20
C GLN A 317 -10.05 2.57 17.16
N PRO A 318 -10.91 1.76 17.82
CA PRO A 318 -10.49 0.80 18.85
C PRO A 318 -9.37 -0.14 18.41
N ALA A 319 -9.40 -0.62 17.18
CA ALA A 319 -8.38 -1.50 16.63
C ALA A 319 -6.96 -0.89 16.65
N TYR A 320 -6.84 0.43 16.45
CA TYR A 320 -5.55 1.10 16.49
C TYR A 320 -5.19 1.58 17.89
N VAL A 321 -6.15 2.12 18.65
CA VAL A 321 -5.95 2.53 20.05
C VAL A 321 -5.33 1.40 20.88
N GLU A 322 -5.76 0.17 20.62
CA GLU A 322 -5.24 -1.04 21.28
C GLU A 322 -3.73 -1.21 21.11
N LEU A 323 -3.14 -0.82 19.97
CA LEU A 323 -1.69 -0.91 19.74
C LEU A 323 -0.90 -0.04 20.72
N TRP A 324 -1.39 1.19 20.98
CA TRP A 324 -0.75 2.10 21.93
C TRP A 324 -0.97 1.68 23.38
N GLU A 325 -2.15 1.13 23.74
CA GLU A 325 -2.38 0.57 25.07
C GLU A 325 -1.43 -0.58 25.38
N VAL A 326 -1.33 -1.54 24.44
CA VAL A 326 -0.43 -2.70 24.58
C VAL A 326 1.04 -2.25 24.58
N GLY A 327 1.41 -1.35 23.67
CA GLY A 327 2.76 -0.81 23.58
C GLY A 327 3.15 -0.04 24.84
N LEU A 328 2.27 0.79 25.39
CA LEU A 328 2.50 1.52 26.65
C LEU A 328 2.73 0.57 27.82
N ALA A 329 1.89 -0.47 27.96
CA ALA A 329 2.03 -1.45 29.03
C ALA A 329 3.40 -2.15 28.98
N HIS A 330 3.81 -2.64 27.81
CA HIS A 330 5.09 -3.34 27.67
C HIS A 330 6.31 -2.44 27.87
N LEU A 331 6.23 -1.15 27.51
CA LEU A 331 7.32 -0.19 27.71
C LEU A 331 7.34 0.39 29.12
N GLY A 332 6.17 0.56 29.77
CA GLY A 332 6.02 1.18 31.11
C GLY A 332 6.49 0.30 32.23
N ASP A 333 6.18 -0.98 32.22
CA ASP A 333 6.49 -1.94 33.29
C ASP A 333 8.01 -2.18 33.49
N ARG A 334 8.86 -1.68 32.59
CA ARG A 334 10.29 -2.03 32.53
C ARG A 334 11.24 -0.86 32.71
N GLY A 335 10.75 0.27 33.23
CA GLY A 335 11.61 1.41 33.56
C GLY A 335 12.26 2.12 32.39
N ALA A 336 11.78 1.87 31.14
CA ALA A 336 12.15 2.64 29.97
C ALA A 336 11.49 4.03 30.01
N ALA A 337 11.78 4.79 31.06
CA ALA A 337 11.06 5.98 31.51
C ALA A 337 11.00 7.15 30.51
N SER A 338 11.78 7.16 29.42
CA SER A 338 11.74 8.25 28.45
C SER A 338 10.81 7.93 27.28
N GLY A 339 9.64 8.57 27.22
CA GLY A 339 8.68 8.50 26.11
C GLY A 339 7.33 7.84 26.41
N THR A 340 7.19 7.15 27.52
CA THR A 340 5.88 6.68 28.02
C THR A 340 4.89 7.83 28.25
N PRO A 341 5.29 9.02 28.77
CA PRO A 341 4.38 10.17 28.86
C PRO A 341 3.87 10.66 27.52
N GLU A 342 4.68 10.61 26.44
CA GLU A 342 4.27 11.03 25.09
C GLU A 342 3.24 10.06 24.51
N ILE A 343 3.41 8.74 24.69
CA ILE A 343 2.42 7.73 24.26
C ILE A 343 1.12 7.88 25.09
N ALA A 344 1.23 8.13 26.38
CA ALA A 344 0.08 8.35 27.24
C ALA A 344 -0.69 9.63 26.86
N SER A 345 0.02 10.73 26.55
CA SER A 345 -0.59 11.98 26.03
C SER A 345 -1.34 11.74 24.72
N TRP A 346 -0.77 10.94 23.84
CA TRP A 346 -1.41 10.56 22.58
C TRP A 346 -2.67 9.74 22.83
N LEU A 347 -2.62 8.72 23.69
CA LEU A 347 -3.78 7.92 24.06
C LEU A 347 -4.90 8.77 24.66
N GLU A 348 -4.58 9.71 25.55
CA GLU A 348 -5.57 10.62 26.12
C GLU A 348 -6.23 11.48 25.04
N ALA A 349 -5.46 11.95 24.06
CA ALA A 349 -6.00 12.70 22.93
C ALA A 349 -6.93 11.83 22.06
N LEU A 350 -6.54 10.59 21.80
CA LEU A 350 -7.37 9.64 21.05
C LEU A 350 -8.71 9.35 21.74
N TYR A 351 -8.71 9.17 23.07
CA TYR A 351 -9.94 8.92 23.83
C TYR A 351 -10.90 10.11 23.87
N ARG A 352 -10.41 11.31 23.54
CA ARG A 352 -11.24 12.52 23.37
C ARG A 352 -11.72 12.74 21.95
N ALA A 353 -11.13 12.03 20.98
CA ALA A 353 -11.52 12.15 19.58
C ALA A 353 -12.92 11.55 19.35
N THR A 354 -13.58 12.02 18.30
CA THR A 354 -14.86 11.46 17.85
C THR A 354 -14.66 10.80 16.50
N VAL A 355 -15.04 9.53 16.39
CA VAL A 355 -14.83 8.72 15.19
C VAL A 355 -16.12 8.04 14.73
N VAL A 356 -16.18 7.75 13.44
CA VAL A 356 -17.25 7.00 12.79
C VAL A 356 -16.64 5.71 12.24
N GLU A 357 -16.37 4.76 13.14
CA GLU A 357 -15.71 3.50 12.80
C GLU A 357 -16.43 2.32 13.49
N PRO A 358 -16.33 1.09 12.95
CA PRO A 358 -16.94 -0.08 13.58
C PRO A 358 -16.28 -0.38 14.93
N GLU A 359 -17.01 -1.11 15.76
CA GLU A 359 -16.44 -1.68 16.97
C GLU A 359 -15.38 -2.73 16.65
N LEU A 360 -14.46 -2.97 17.60
CA LEU A 360 -13.39 -3.95 17.42
C LEU A 360 -13.91 -5.40 17.31
N PHE A 361 -15.11 -5.69 17.77
CA PHE A 361 -15.77 -6.98 17.55
C PHE A 361 -16.18 -7.22 16.09
N GLU A 362 -16.29 -6.18 15.29
CA GLU A 362 -16.29 -6.32 13.84
C GLU A 362 -14.86 -6.61 13.35
N SER A 363 -14.73 -7.30 12.26
CA SER A 363 -13.39 -7.60 11.73
C SER A 363 -12.65 -6.32 11.34
N TYR A 364 -11.46 -6.10 11.90
CA TYR A 364 -10.60 -4.98 11.53
C TYR A 364 -10.02 -5.08 10.10
N LEU A 365 -10.17 -6.22 9.45
CA LEU A 365 -9.84 -6.44 8.05
C LEU A 365 -11.02 -6.18 7.11
N HIS A 366 -12.12 -5.66 7.62
CA HIS A 366 -13.30 -5.38 6.83
C HIS A 366 -13.08 -4.16 5.94
N ASP A 367 -12.96 -4.37 4.64
CA ASP A 367 -12.69 -3.33 3.64
C ASP A 367 -13.94 -2.73 2.98
N ALA A 368 -15.10 -3.34 3.19
CA ALA A 368 -16.32 -2.86 2.60
C ALA A 368 -16.74 -1.51 3.21
N PRO A 369 -17.21 -0.56 2.41
CA PRO A 369 -17.79 0.67 2.92
C PRO A 369 -18.98 0.33 3.82
N MET A 370 -19.01 0.88 5.03
CA MET A 370 -20.14 0.71 5.93
C MET A 370 -21.24 1.68 5.56
N GLU A 371 -22.43 1.13 5.31
CA GLU A 371 -23.64 1.91 5.11
C GLU A 371 -24.81 1.25 5.89
N PRO A 372 -25.56 1.99 6.72
CA PRO A 372 -25.27 3.37 7.12
C PRO A 372 -24.02 3.45 8.01
N LEU A 373 -23.36 4.60 7.99
CA LEU A 373 -22.24 4.83 8.90
C LEU A 373 -22.73 4.76 10.36
N PRO A 374 -21.94 4.17 11.28
CA PRO A 374 -22.25 4.18 12.70
C PRO A 374 -22.37 5.61 13.23
N ALA A 375 -23.10 5.80 14.32
CA ALA A 375 -23.12 7.08 15.01
C ALA A 375 -21.71 7.45 15.49
N PRO A 376 -21.29 8.73 15.39
CA PRO A 376 -20.01 9.19 15.90
C PRO A 376 -19.88 8.88 17.39
N ARG A 377 -18.73 8.36 17.82
CA ARG A 377 -18.43 8.05 19.21
C ARG A 377 -16.96 8.26 19.52
N SER A 378 -16.64 8.44 20.78
CA SER A 378 -15.24 8.39 21.24
C SER A 378 -14.86 6.95 21.59
N PRO A 379 -13.62 6.53 21.27
CA PRO A 379 -13.12 5.23 21.72
C PRO A 379 -13.07 5.17 23.24
N SER A 380 -13.12 3.96 23.77
CA SER A 380 -13.05 3.73 25.22
C SER A 380 -12.18 2.51 25.53
N ARG A 381 -11.42 2.55 26.62
CA ARG A 381 -10.66 1.41 27.14
C ARG A 381 -11.55 0.19 27.38
N THR A 382 -12.82 0.45 27.68
CA THR A 382 -13.81 -0.59 27.97
C THR A 382 -14.40 -1.27 26.71
N GLN A 383 -13.97 -0.87 25.51
CA GLN A 383 -14.44 -1.38 24.21
C GLN A 383 -13.32 -1.98 23.35
N LEU A 384 -12.20 -2.32 23.98
CA LEU A 384 -11.08 -2.97 23.32
C LEU A 384 -11.27 -4.51 23.24
N SER A 385 -10.25 -5.22 22.73
CA SER A 385 -10.35 -6.66 22.53
C SER A 385 -9.87 -7.48 23.74
N TRP A 386 -9.98 -8.80 23.59
CA TRP A 386 -9.40 -9.78 24.51
C TRP A 386 -7.89 -9.60 24.69
N TRP A 387 -7.17 -9.16 23.63
CA TRP A 387 -5.74 -8.94 23.65
C TRP A 387 -5.38 -7.75 24.56
N ALA A 388 -6.09 -6.63 24.39
CA ALA A 388 -5.96 -5.49 25.32
C ALA A 388 -6.30 -5.88 26.76
N LEU A 389 -7.39 -6.62 26.98
CA LEU A 389 -7.76 -7.07 28.33
C LEU A 389 -6.63 -7.88 29.02
N LEU A 390 -5.84 -8.62 28.25
CA LEU A 390 -4.71 -9.40 28.79
C LEU A 390 -3.44 -8.57 28.94
N SER A 391 -3.26 -7.52 28.16
CA SER A 391 -1.96 -6.88 27.97
C SER A 391 -1.88 -5.44 28.45
N MET A 392 -2.97 -4.65 28.43
CA MET A 392 -2.91 -3.22 28.77
C MET A 392 -2.68 -2.96 30.26
N SER A 393 -2.10 -1.81 30.59
CA SER A 393 -1.95 -1.37 31.99
C SER A 393 -3.31 -1.19 32.66
N PRO A 394 -3.46 -1.54 33.96
CA PRO A 394 -4.73 -1.35 34.69
C PRO A 394 -5.24 0.08 34.63
N GLU A 395 -4.34 1.05 34.75
CA GLU A 395 -4.63 2.48 34.73
C GLU A 395 -3.68 3.21 33.79
N LEU A 396 -4.14 4.31 33.19
CA LEU A 396 -3.25 5.21 32.44
C LEU A 396 -2.48 6.10 33.42
N PRO A 397 -1.26 6.53 33.06
CA PRO A 397 -0.52 7.50 33.85
C PRO A 397 -1.34 8.78 34.04
N THR A 398 -1.23 9.36 35.23
CA THR A 398 -1.82 10.67 35.56
C THR A 398 -0.80 11.79 35.37
N ASP A 399 -1.24 13.04 35.35
CA ASP A 399 -0.39 14.24 35.24
C ASP A 399 0.51 14.27 33.98
N ILE A 400 -0.05 13.81 32.86
CA ILE A 400 0.61 13.84 31.56
C ILE A 400 0.34 15.16 30.82
N PRO A 401 1.31 15.68 30.03
CA PRO A 401 1.10 16.89 29.26
C PRO A 401 0.06 16.66 28.15
N ALA A 402 -0.65 17.69 27.75
CA ALA A 402 -1.56 17.59 26.59
C ALA A 402 -0.76 17.28 25.31
N TRP A 403 -1.34 16.47 24.43
CA TRP A 403 -0.76 16.17 23.14
C TRP A 403 -0.65 17.42 22.27
N SER A 404 0.55 17.80 21.89
CA SER A 404 0.84 18.99 21.09
C SER A 404 2.04 18.76 20.17
N PRO A 405 1.86 18.08 19.04
CA PRO A 405 2.94 17.79 18.12
C PRO A 405 3.37 19.05 17.39
N GLY A 406 4.67 19.24 17.23
CA GLY A 406 5.29 20.33 16.45
C GLY A 406 5.45 19.96 14.98
N SER A 407 6.03 20.91 14.21
CA SER A 407 6.53 20.64 12.86
C SER A 407 7.69 19.66 12.92
N LEU A 408 7.80 18.77 11.95
CA LEU A 408 8.87 17.76 11.91
C LEU A 408 9.17 17.32 10.46
N LEU A 409 10.39 16.84 10.26
CA LEU A 409 10.75 16.05 9.09
C LEU A 409 10.89 14.59 9.51
N LEU A 410 10.10 13.72 8.91
CA LEU A 410 10.23 12.28 9.03
C LEU A 410 11.25 11.83 7.98
N GLU A 411 12.51 11.73 8.38
CA GLU A 411 13.65 11.60 7.45
C GLU A 411 13.60 10.33 6.61
N SER A 412 13.23 9.19 7.20
CA SER A 412 13.14 7.91 6.49
C SER A 412 12.06 7.90 5.40
N GLN A 413 11.06 8.76 5.53
CA GLN A 413 9.95 8.90 4.59
C GLN A 413 10.10 10.10 3.65
N GLY A 414 10.99 11.03 3.98
CA GLY A 414 11.03 12.33 3.34
C GLY A 414 9.70 13.09 3.46
N LEU A 415 8.97 12.87 4.56
CA LEU A 415 7.72 13.57 4.83
C LEU A 415 7.97 14.76 5.74
N ALA A 416 7.81 15.96 5.21
CA ALA A 416 7.84 17.17 6.01
C ALA A 416 6.42 17.53 6.47
N VAL A 417 6.24 17.67 7.78
CA VAL A 417 5.00 18.12 8.42
C VAL A 417 5.22 19.51 8.97
N LEU A 418 4.41 20.46 8.52
CA LEU A 418 4.43 21.86 8.96
C LEU A 418 3.15 22.13 9.76
N ARG A 419 3.31 22.57 11.02
CA ARG A 419 2.19 22.88 11.92
C ARG A 419 2.26 24.32 12.34
N THR A 420 1.13 25.00 12.31
CA THR A 420 0.96 26.40 12.75
C THR A 420 -0.33 26.52 13.59
N ALA A 421 -0.58 27.70 14.14
CA ALA A 421 -1.76 27.96 14.98
C ALA A 421 -1.92 26.96 16.15
N GLY A 422 -0.83 26.69 16.88
CA GLY A 422 -0.85 25.75 18.00
C GLY A 422 -1.14 24.29 17.61
N GLY A 423 -0.88 23.92 16.34
CA GLY A 423 -1.13 22.58 15.79
C GLY A 423 -2.50 22.42 15.10
N GLY A 424 -3.38 23.44 15.16
CA GLY A 424 -4.70 23.40 14.50
C GLY A 424 -4.65 23.46 12.97
N ARG A 425 -3.51 23.90 12.40
CA ARG A 425 -3.24 23.90 10.97
C ARG A 425 -2.08 22.96 10.65
N TYR A 426 -2.28 22.14 9.65
CA TYR A 426 -1.36 21.11 9.22
C TYR A 426 -1.16 21.20 7.71
N ALA A 427 0.09 21.19 7.29
CA ALA A 427 0.45 20.93 5.90
C ALA A 427 1.53 19.84 5.87
N SER A 428 1.57 19.03 4.82
CA SER A 428 2.69 18.12 4.59
C SER A 428 3.12 18.11 3.14
N LEU A 429 4.44 17.99 2.93
CA LEU A 429 5.05 17.81 1.62
C LEU A 429 5.71 16.44 1.53
N GLU A 430 5.36 15.69 0.50
CA GLU A 430 5.93 14.38 0.19
C GLU A 430 7.21 14.55 -0.65
N CYS A 431 8.36 14.49 -0.01
CA CYS A 431 9.67 14.66 -0.66
C CYS A 431 10.65 13.53 -0.31
N GLY A 432 10.20 12.29 -0.44
CA GLY A 432 10.95 11.11 -0.07
C GLY A 432 10.90 9.98 -1.08
N PRO A 433 11.20 8.76 -0.61
CA PRO A 433 11.26 7.58 -1.46
C PRO A 433 9.87 7.22 -2.05
N TYR A 434 9.90 6.64 -3.24
CA TYR A 434 8.70 6.19 -3.95
C TYR A 434 7.85 5.20 -3.12
N GLY A 435 8.50 4.32 -2.35
CA GLY A 435 7.79 3.41 -1.43
C GLY A 435 7.50 2.02 -2.00
N GLY A 436 8.25 1.59 -3.00
CA GLY A 436 8.16 0.23 -3.54
C GLY A 436 6.86 -0.05 -4.28
N GLY A 437 6.36 -1.26 -4.21
CA GLY A 437 5.15 -1.70 -4.90
C GLY A 437 3.85 -1.00 -4.49
N HIS A 438 3.86 -0.32 -3.34
CA HIS A 438 2.74 0.47 -2.84
C HIS A 438 2.93 1.99 -3.03
N GLY A 439 3.99 2.41 -3.72
CA GLY A 439 4.24 3.80 -4.05
C GLY A 439 3.28 4.34 -5.10
N HIS A 440 3.03 5.65 -5.06
CA HIS A 440 2.28 6.38 -6.06
C HIS A 440 3.18 7.40 -6.78
N PRO A 441 2.86 7.80 -8.01
CA PRO A 441 3.56 8.88 -8.73
C PRO A 441 3.08 10.25 -8.23
N ASP A 442 3.29 10.53 -6.94
CA ASP A 442 2.77 11.68 -6.20
C ASP A 442 3.88 12.49 -5.49
N ARG A 443 5.12 12.36 -5.98
CA ARG A 443 6.24 13.12 -5.41
C ARG A 443 5.94 14.60 -5.40
N LEU A 444 6.30 15.27 -4.29
CA LEU A 444 5.98 16.67 -4.02
C LEU A 444 4.47 16.95 -3.85
N HIS A 445 3.68 15.92 -3.45
CA HIS A 445 2.29 16.12 -3.07
C HIS A 445 2.18 17.04 -1.85
N LEU A 446 1.23 17.98 -1.89
CA LEU A 446 0.90 18.87 -0.78
C LEU A 446 -0.46 18.51 -0.17
N THR A 447 -0.44 18.16 1.10
CA THR A 447 -1.64 18.04 1.93
C THR A 447 -1.87 19.33 2.73
N LEU A 448 -3.12 19.76 2.90
CA LEU A 448 -3.51 20.88 3.76
C LEU A 448 -4.77 20.54 4.56
N HIS A 449 -4.67 20.57 5.88
CA HIS A 449 -5.79 20.51 6.80
C HIS A 449 -5.78 21.77 7.68
N ALA A 450 -6.89 22.46 7.74
CA ALA A 450 -7.00 23.68 8.55
C ALA A 450 -8.41 23.88 9.05
N ASP A 451 -8.54 24.32 10.30
CA ASP A 451 -9.79 24.72 10.94
C ASP A 451 -10.90 23.65 10.85
N GLY A 452 -10.49 22.36 10.98
CA GLY A 452 -11.36 21.20 10.92
C GLY A 452 -11.75 20.74 9.52
N VAL A 453 -11.11 21.27 8.48
CA VAL A 453 -11.37 20.90 7.08
C VAL A 453 -10.10 20.39 6.41
N HIS A 454 -10.21 19.24 5.77
CA HIS A 454 -9.14 18.65 4.95
C HIS A 454 -9.22 19.23 3.53
N TRP A 455 -8.65 20.45 3.34
CA TRP A 455 -8.77 21.24 2.13
C TRP A 455 -8.11 20.61 0.91
N LEU A 456 -6.87 20.16 1.07
CA LEU A 456 -6.08 19.46 0.05
C LEU A 456 -5.73 18.09 0.61
N ALA A 457 -6.46 17.09 0.17
CA ALA A 457 -6.26 15.73 0.61
C ALA A 457 -5.40 14.94 -0.38
N ASP A 458 -4.65 13.99 0.15
CA ASP A 458 -4.22 12.85 -0.64
C ASP A 458 -5.40 11.88 -0.73
N PRO A 459 -5.82 11.44 -1.92
CA PRO A 459 -6.94 10.51 -2.05
C PRO A 459 -6.60 9.09 -1.57
N GLY A 460 -5.29 8.78 -1.42
CA GLY A 460 -4.84 7.43 -1.14
C GLY A 460 -5.11 6.48 -2.29
N THR A 461 -5.49 5.24 -1.97
CA THR A 461 -5.75 4.22 -2.96
C THR A 461 -7.22 3.84 -3.04
N GLY A 462 -7.65 3.43 -4.24
CA GLY A 462 -8.92 2.74 -4.45
C GLY A 462 -8.80 1.24 -4.16
N SER A 463 -9.84 0.50 -4.52
CA SER A 463 -9.79 -0.97 -4.50
C SER A 463 -8.79 -1.48 -5.55
N TYR A 464 -7.89 -2.39 -5.16
CA TYR A 464 -6.90 -3.01 -6.07
C TYR A 464 -7.50 -3.70 -7.30
N VAL A 465 -8.76 -3.80 -7.36
CA VAL A 465 -9.56 -4.60 -8.27
C VAL A 465 -10.61 -3.77 -9.01
N SER A 466 -10.67 -2.47 -8.70
CA SER A 466 -11.49 -1.51 -9.41
C SER A 466 -10.65 -0.76 -10.45
N ARG A 467 -11.28 -0.44 -11.59
CA ARG A 467 -10.65 0.41 -12.62
C ARG A 467 -10.18 1.76 -12.05
N ASP A 468 -10.88 2.28 -11.06
CA ASP A 468 -10.52 3.55 -10.41
C ASP A 468 -9.15 3.52 -9.70
N LEU A 469 -8.57 2.33 -9.47
CA LEU A 469 -7.21 2.21 -8.97
C LEU A 469 -6.22 2.99 -9.83
N PHE A 470 -6.39 2.97 -11.15
CA PHE A 470 -5.49 3.64 -12.09
C PHE A 470 -5.56 5.16 -11.98
N TRP A 471 -6.74 5.71 -11.65
CA TRP A 471 -6.88 7.12 -11.28
C TRP A 471 -6.07 7.45 -10.03
N TYR A 472 -6.32 6.73 -8.93
CA TYR A 472 -5.64 7.00 -7.66
C TYR A 472 -4.14 6.76 -7.71
N ARG A 473 -3.66 5.96 -8.67
CA ARG A 473 -2.24 5.75 -8.96
C ARG A 473 -1.72 6.63 -10.11
N SER A 474 -2.39 7.73 -10.42
CA SER A 474 -1.91 8.74 -11.38
C SER A 474 -1.51 10.03 -10.67
N THR A 475 -0.52 10.76 -11.18
CA THR A 475 -0.13 12.08 -10.61
C THR A 475 -1.29 13.07 -10.68
N LEU A 476 -2.16 12.95 -11.69
CA LEU A 476 -3.30 13.85 -11.87
C LEU A 476 -4.30 13.79 -10.71
N ALA A 477 -4.39 12.68 -9.99
CA ALA A 477 -5.27 12.53 -8.83
C ALA A 477 -4.75 13.19 -7.55
N HIS A 478 -3.51 13.68 -7.57
CA HIS A 478 -2.82 14.22 -6.42
C HIS A 478 -2.53 15.72 -6.58
N ASN A 479 -2.31 16.43 -5.45
CA ASN A 479 -1.83 17.81 -5.47
C ASN A 479 -0.30 17.84 -5.70
N ALA A 480 0.15 17.18 -6.77
CA ALA A 480 1.55 16.96 -7.12
C ALA A 480 1.85 17.45 -8.55
N PRO A 481 3.03 18.04 -8.83
CA PRO A 481 3.35 18.52 -10.16
C PRO A 481 3.67 17.37 -11.11
N ARG A 482 3.30 17.53 -12.40
CA ARG A 482 3.65 16.60 -13.48
C ARG A 482 4.14 17.34 -14.72
N LEU A 483 4.78 16.64 -15.65
CA LEU A 483 5.26 17.18 -16.92
C LEU A 483 4.53 16.51 -18.09
N ASP A 484 4.24 17.32 -19.13
CA ASP A 484 3.76 16.89 -20.45
C ASP A 484 2.49 16.01 -20.42
N GLY A 485 1.65 16.21 -19.39
CA GLY A 485 0.42 15.46 -19.21
C GLY A 485 0.58 14.02 -18.71
N MET A 486 1.80 13.59 -18.40
CA MET A 486 2.10 12.22 -17.97
C MET A 486 2.27 12.12 -16.45
N SER A 487 1.92 10.99 -15.88
CA SER A 487 2.28 10.67 -14.49
C SER A 487 3.79 10.65 -14.31
N GLN A 488 4.24 11.03 -13.12
CA GLN A 488 5.66 11.02 -12.75
C GLN A 488 6.22 9.61 -12.94
N PRO A 489 7.44 9.49 -13.52
CA PRO A 489 8.10 8.19 -13.59
C PRO A 489 8.42 7.67 -12.17
N PRO A 490 8.58 6.35 -12.01
CA PRO A 490 9.11 5.80 -10.76
C PRO A 490 10.42 6.47 -10.39
N GLY A 491 10.57 6.84 -9.13
CA GLY A 491 11.76 7.52 -8.63
C GLY A 491 11.50 8.26 -7.33
N ASP A 492 12.56 8.52 -6.61
CA ASP A 492 12.52 9.18 -5.31
C ASP A 492 12.57 10.70 -5.47
N ALA A 493 11.85 11.41 -4.62
CA ALA A 493 12.11 12.83 -4.39
C ALA A 493 13.15 12.99 -3.29
N VAL A 494 13.70 14.19 -3.21
CA VAL A 494 14.70 14.57 -2.19
C VAL A 494 14.17 15.76 -1.41
N CYS A 495 14.12 15.67 -0.09
CA CYS A 495 13.96 16.81 0.78
C CYS A 495 15.29 17.56 0.84
N GLU A 496 15.37 18.71 0.20
CA GLU A 496 16.60 19.50 0.16
C GLU A 496 16.83 20.26 1.49
N THR A 497 15.77 20.77 2.07
CA THR A 497 15.86 21.54 3.32
C THR A 497 14.53 21.49 4.09
N PHE A 498 14.64 21.54 5.42
CA PHE A 498 13.53 21.73 6.35
C PHE A 498 14.00 22.58 7.52
N ASP A 499 13.25 23.62 7.88
CA ASP A 499 13.56 24.44 9.05
C ASP A 499 12.31 25.10 9.64
N THR A 500 12.38 25.45 10.92
CA THR A 500 11.33 26.11 11.67
C THR A 500 11.87 27.29 12.48
N SER A 501 11.13 28.40 12.51
CA SER A 501 11.49 29.56 13.34
C SER A 501 10.22 30.27 13.83
N GLY A 502 9.94 30.24 15.11
CA GLY A 502 8.73 30.77 15.70
C GLY A 502 7.49 30.12 15.15
N GLU A 503 6.58 30.88 14.58
CA GLU A 503 5.35 30.39 13.93
C GLU A 503 5.52 30.04 12.44
N TRP A 504 6.77 30.08 11.93
CA TRP A 504 7.08 29.79 10.54
C TRP A 504 7.75 28.42 10.42
N ALA A 505 7.34 27.67 9.40
CA ALA A 505 7.96 26.41 8.99
C ALA A 505 8.17 26.42 7.48
N TRP A 506 9.25 25.80 7.03
CA TRP A 506 9.64 25.80 5.63
C TRP A 506 10.24 24.48 5.22
N VAL A 507 9.87 24.03 4.03
CA VAL A 507 10.43 22.85 3.38
C VAL A 507 10.66 23.14 1.90
N ARG A 508 11.70 22.56 1.34
CA ARG A 508 11.95 22.49 -0.10
C ARG A 508 12.26 21.05 -0.48
N GLY A 509 11.47 20.53 -1.42
CA GLY A 509 11.65 19.22 -2.02
C GLY A 509 11.97 19.31 -3.51
N ARG A 510 12.64 18.30 -4.06
CA ARG A 510 12.95 18.18 -5.48
C ARG A 510 12.65 16.79 -6.00
N HIS A 511 12.03 16.72 -7.18
CA HIS A 511 11.85 15.51 -7.97
C HIS A 511 12.20 15.78 -9.43
N GLY A 512 13.25 15.15 -9.91
CA GLY A 512 13.80 15.43 -11.24
C GLY A 512 14.16 16.92 -11.42
N GLU A 513 13.57 17.58 -12.41
CA GLU A 513 13.76 18.97 -12.77
C GLU A 513 12.80 19.95 -12.06
N ILE A 514 11.91 19.41 -11.22
CA ILE A 514 10.91 20.18 -10.47
C ILE A 514 11.36 20.34 -9.02
N THR A 515 11.26 21.57 -8.51
CA THR A 515 11.37 21.86 -7.08
C THR A 515 10.04 22.42 -6.57
N ARG A 516 9.70 22.08 -5.32
CA ARG A 516 8.55 22.66 -4.61
C ARG A 516 9.00 23.19 -3.27
N THR A 517 8.69 24.46 -3.01
CA THR A 517 8.96 25.14 -1.76
C THR A 517 7.65 25.48 -1.07
N VAL A 518 7.51 25.05 0.18
CA VAL A 518 6.33 25.33 0.99
C VAL A 518 6.75 26.08 2.25
N VAL A 519 6.10 27.22 2.51
CA VAL A 519 6.31 28.04 3.71
C VAL A 519 4.98 28.21 4.43
N ALA A 520 4.86 27.63 5.61
CA ALA A 520 3.68 27.76 6.46
C ALA A 520 3.90 28.91 7.47
N GLY A 521 2.93 29.76 7.58
CA GLY A 521 2.94 30.91 8.50
C GLY A 521 1.62 31.06 9.27
N PRO A 522 1.52 32.07 10.14
CA PRO A 522 0.38 32.19 11.05
C PRO A 522 -0.98 32.44 10.35
N GLY A 523 -0.98 32.99 9.14
CA GLY A 523 -2.23 33.34 8.43
C GLY A 523 -2.43 32.60 7.09
N TYR A 524 -1.37 32.04 6.51
CA TYR A 524 -1.40 31.46 5.17
C TYR A 524 -0.28 30.44 4.96
N LEU A 525 -0.40 29.68 3.88
CA LEU A 525 0.62 28.81 3.32
C LEU A 525 1.07 29.39 1.97
N LEU A 526 2.37 29.56 1.77
CA LEU A 526 2.95 29.91 0.49
C LEU A 526 3.50 28.64 -0.16
N ASP A 527 3.12 28.39 -1.40
CA ASP A 527 3.57 27.28 -2.23
C ASP A 527 4.21 27.81 -3.52
N VAL A 528 5.41 27.34 -3.83
CA VAL A 528 6.16 27.73 -5.03
C VAL A 528 6.67 26.49 -5.72
N VAL A 529 6.18 26.23 -6.94
CA VAL A 529 6.65 25.14 -7.80
C VAL A 529 7.46 25.73 -8.95
N GLU A 530 8.67 25.23 -9.14
CA GLU A 530 9.61 25.73 -10.15
C GLU A 530 10.11 24.57 -11.02
N LEU A 531 10.05 24.76 -12.33
CA LEU A 531 10.69 23.92 -13.34
C LEU A 531 11.98 24.59 -13.80
N ALA A 532 13.05 23.81 -13.91
CA ALA A 532 14.32 24.22 -14.52
C ALA A 532 14.85 23.07 -15.39
N SER A 533 14.64 23.15 -16.70
CA SER A 533 14.95 22.11 -17.67
C SER A 533 15.80 22.60 -18.83
N ARG A 534 16.48 21.67 -19.50
CA ARG A 534 17.19 21.95 -20.77
C ARG A 534 16.25 21.96 -21.97
N THR A 535 15.13 21.28 -21.88
CA THR A 535 14.08 21.17 -22.89
C THR A 535 12.81 21.91 -22.47
N GLU A 536 11.96 22.22 -23.40
CA GLU A 536 10.66 22.82 -23.12
C GLU A 536 9.68 21.75 -22.67
N HIS A 537 8.95 22.01 -21.60
CA HIS A 537 7.94 21.13 -21.01
C HIS A 537 6.67 21.91 -20.69
N LEU A 538 5.56 21.21 -20.64
CA LEU A 538 4.32 21.65 -20.03
C LEU A 538 4.33 21.22 -18.56
N LEU A 539 4.56 22.17 -17.64
CA LEU A 539 4.40 21.96 -16.20
C LEU A 539 2.93 22.08 -15.84
N GLU A 540 2.38 21.07 -15.16
CA GLU A 540 1.02 21.04 -14.66
C GLU A 540 1.01 20.81 -13.14
N LEU A 541 0.17 21.56 -12.42
CA LEU A 541 -0.04 21.40 -10.99
C LEU A 541 -1.54 21.25 -10.69
N PRO A 542 -2.02 20.02 -10.44
CA PRO A 542 -3.39 19.80 -10.01
C PRO A 542 -3.65 20.33 -8.59
N TRP A 543 -4.86 20.84 -8.39
CA TRP A 543 -5.41 21.27 -7.12
C TRP A 543 -6.77 20.60 -6.87
N HIS A 544 -6.78 19.60 -5.99
CA HIS A 544 -7.99 18.91 -5.53
C HIS A 544 -8.51 19.59 -4.25
N VAL A 545 -9.12 20.77 -4.43
CA VAL A 545 -9.64 21.54 -3.32
C VAL A 545 -11.03 21.04 -2.94
N LEU A 546 -11.23 20.72 -1.64
CA LEU A 546 -12.54 20.28 -1.14
C LEU A 546 -13.56 21.42 -1.22
N GLY A 547 -14.78 21.09 -1.63
CA GLY A 547 -15.92 21.98 -1.65
C GLY A 547 -16.23 22.58 -3.01
N ALA A 548 -17.22 23.47 -3.04
CA ALA A 548 -17.60 24.19 -4.25
C ALA A 548 -16.64 25.36 -4.47
N GLY A 549 -15.83 25.24 -5.52
CA GLY A 549 -14.84 26.24 -5.87
C GLY A 549 -15.30 27.20 -6.96
N GLU A 550 -15.04 28.48 -6.76
CA GLU A 550 -15.24 29.55 -7.74
C GLU A 550 -13.91 30.22 -8.05
N VAL A 551 -13.68 30.57 -9.30
CA VAL A 551 -12.47 31.28 -9.74
C VAL A 551 -12.84 32.61 -10.34
N GLY A 552 -12.21 33.67 -9.88
CA GLY A 552 -12.44 35.00 -10.40
C GLY A 552 -11.19 35.94 -10.31
N PRO A 553 -11.18 37.04 -11.05
CA PRO A 553 -12.13 37.40 -12.10
C PRO A 553 -11.85 36.69 -13.40
N GLY A 554 -12.84 36.07 -14.05
CA GLY A 554 -12.68 35.41 -15.31
C GLY A 554 -13.92 34.67 -15.77
N ARG A 555 -13.93 34.23 -17.03
CA ARG A 555 -15.01 33.42 -17.61
C ARG A 555 -14.48 32.09 -18.10
N TRP A 556 -15.28 31.05 -17.99
CA TRP A 556 -14.95 29.69 -18.46
C TRP A 556 -15.25 29.52 -19.94
N THR A 557 -14.40 28.82 -20.64
CA THR A 557 -14.54 28.42 -22.04
C THR A 557 -14.09 26.97 -22.19
N THR A 558 -14.37 26.34 -23.33
CA THR A 558 -13.92 24.97 -23.60
C THR A 558 -12.40 24.86 -23.44
N GLY A 559 -11.95 23.86 -22.71
CA GLY A 559 -10.56 23.52 -22.47
C GLY A 559 -10.24 22.10 -22.90
N GLU A 560 -8.99 21.69 -22.76
CA GLU A 560 -8.50 20.36 -23.06
C GLU A 560 -7.62 19.83 -21.91
N LEU A 561 -7.89 18.60 -21.48
CA LEU A 561 -7.09 17.83 -20.54
C LEU A 561 -7.32 16.36 -20.88
N ALA A 562 -6.34 15.74 -21.52
CA ALA A 562 -6.46 14.38 -22.00
C ALA A 562 -6.19 13.40 -20.84
N ASP A 563 -7.20 12.64 -20.45
CA ASP A 563 -7.11 11.55 -19.46
C ASP A 563 -8.38 10.68 -19.55
N GLU A 564 -8.26 9.38 -19.32
CA GLU A 564 -9.37 8.42 -19.43
C GLU A 564 -10.47 8.62 -18.37
N PHE A 565 -10.11 9.22 -17.22
CA PHE A 565 -11.02 9.44 -16.09
C PHE A 565 -11.64 10.85 -16.07
N VAL A 566 -11.15 11.74 -16.92
CA VAL A 566 -11.50 13.17 -16.88
C VAL A 566 -12.64 13.51 -17.83
N SER A 567 -13.49 14.42 -17.37
CA SER A 567 -14.61 14.97 -18.17
C SER A 567 -14.83 16.45 -17.85
N ARG A 568 -15.67 17.12 -18.65
CA ARG A 568 -16.09 18.52 -18.46
C ARG A 568 -14.93 19.49 -18.32
N VAL A 569 -14.01 19.45 -19.26
CA VAL A 569 -12.83 20.27 -19.26
C VAL A 569 -13.14 21.68 -19.76
N GLU A 570 -12.79 22.66 -18.94
CA GLU A 570 -12.94 24.08 -19.27
C GLU A 570 -11.69 24.83 -18.82
N LYS A 571 -11.36 25.94 -19.54
CA LYS A 571 -10.28 26.84 -19.15
C LYS A 571 -10.81 28.24 -18.83
N VAL A 572 -10.16 28.92 -17.88
CA VAL A 572 -10.53 30.28 -17.55
C VAL A 572 -9.84 31.26 -18.49
N VAL A 573 -10.60 32.24 -18.95
CA VAL A 573 -10.10 33.45 -19.61
C VAL A 573 -10.16 34.56 -18.58
N PRO A 574 -9.00 35.09 -18.08
CA PRO A 574 -8.99 36.15 -17.07
C PRO A 574 -9.65 37.42 -17.59
N GLU A 575 -10.33 38.12 -16.71
CA GLU A 575 -10.89 39.45 -16.97
C GLU A 575 -9.99 40.52 -16.31
N GLY A 576 -9.10 41.10 -17.10
CA GLY A 576 -8.16 42.08 -16.63
C GLY A 576 -6.81 41.53 -16.14
N ALA A 577 -6.04 42.37 -15.46
CA ALA A 577 -4.68 42.04 -14.98
C ALA A 577 -4.62 41.63 -13.50
N ALA A 578 -5.77 41.47 -12.84
CA ALA A 578 -5.83 41.02 -11.44
C ALA A 578 -5.47 39.53 -11.33
N PRO A 579 -4.75 39.10 -10.27
CA PRO A 579 -4.51 37.69 -10.01
C PRO A 579 -5.81 36.89 -9.92
N LEU A 580 -5.79 35.66 -10.43
CA LEU A 580 -6.91 34.74 -10.24
C LEU A 580 -6.97 34.26 -8.77
N VAL A 581 -8.14 34.29 -8.22
CA VAL A 581 -8.38 33.76 -6.88
C VAL A 581 -9.39 32.61 -6.98
N LEU A 582 -8.97 31.43 -6.51
CA LEU A 582 -9.87 30.29 -6.31
C LEU A 582 -10.38 30.36 -4.88
N GLU A 583 -11.68 30.51 -4.71
CA GLU A 583 -12.36 30.42 -3.42
C GLU A 583 -13.15 29.14 -3.34
N SER A 584 -12.99 28.39 -2.25
CA SER A 584 -13.79 27.19 -1.97
C SER A 584 -14.43 27.28 -0.60
N ALA A 585 -15.62 26.68 -0.45
CA ALA A 585 -16.39 26.69 0.79
C ALA A 585 -16.84 25.29 1.20
N VAL A 586 -16.72 25.01 2.51
CA VAL A 586 -17.21 23.80 3.17
C VAL A 586 -17.99 24.23 4.42
N GLY A 587 -19.30 24.24 4.35
CA GLY A 587 -20.12 24.84 5.40
C GLY A 587 -19.75 26.31 5.62
N PRO A 588 -19.43 26.73 6.86
CA PRO A 588 -19.01 28.10 7.16
C PRO A 588 -17.54 28.38 6.87
N ARG A 589 -16.74 27.36 6.58
CA ARG A 589 -15.30 27.46 6.37
C ARG A 589 -14.99 27.78 4.92
N ARG A 590 -13.95 28.55 4.68
CA ARG A 590 -13.50 28.94 3.34
C ARG A 590 -11.99 28.77 3.20
N LEU A 591 -11.57 28.46 1.96
CA LEU A 591 -10.19 28.51 1.53
C LEU A 591 -10.08 29.48 0.35
N ARG A 592 -9.10 30.38 0.39
CA ARG A 592 -8.75 31.24 -0.74
C ARG A 592 -7.37 30.86 -1.24
N ALA A 593 -7.24 30.65 -2.55
CA ALA A 593 -5.98 30.39 -3.19
C ALA A 593 -5.69 31.51 -4.20
N PHE A 594 -4.65 32.31 -3.96
CA PHE A 594 -4.19 33.35 -4.85
C PHE A 594 -3.17 32.73 -5.81
N LEU A 595 -3.51 32.69 -7.10
CA LEU A 595 -2.76 32.02 -8.14
C LEU A 595 -1.96 33.01 -8.97
N SER A 596 -0.66 32.86 -9.04
CA SER A 596 0.24 33.67 -9.89
C SER A 596 1.09 32.77 -10.76
N PHE A 597 0.86 32.81 -12.05
CA PHE A 597 1.51 31.96 -13.05
C PHE A 597 1.46 32.63 -14.43
N ASP A 598 2.34 32.21 -15.33
CA ASP A 598 2.31 32.56 -16.73
C ASP A 598 1.87 31.37 -17.55
N GLY A 599 0.57 31.32 -17.89
CA GLY A 599 -0.01 30.13 -18.53
C GLY A 599 -1.53 30.05 -18.45
N GLU A 600 -2.05 28.86 -18.21
CA GLU A 600 -3.49 28.56 -18.21
C GLU A 600 -3.93 27.99 -16.86
N LEU A 601 -5.18 28.25 -16.49
CA LEU A 601 -5.89 27.53 -15.43
C LEU A 601 -7.04 26.75 -16.06
N VAL A 602 -7.06 25.46 -15.82
CA VAL A 602 -8.08 24.53 -16.32
C VAL A 602 -8.88 24.00 -15.13
N ARG A 603 -10.18 23.79 -15.27
CA ARG A 603 -10.98 22.96 -14.35
C ARG A 603 -11.51 21.75 -15.10
N ALA A 604 -11.65 20.64 -14.37
CA ALA A 604 -12.17 19.39 -14.90
C ALA A 604 -12.88 18.59 -13.82
N GLU A 605 -13.63 17.58 -14.19
CA GLU A 605 -14.22 16.61 -13.28
C GLU A 605 -13.50 15.26 -13.39
N GLY A 606 -13.10 14.70 -12.27
CA GLY A 606 -12.50 13.38 -12.14
C GLY A 606 -13.18 12.53 -11.06
N PRO A 607 -12.78 11.27 -10.84
CA PRO A 607 -13.20 10.51 -9.69
C PRO A 607 -12.87 11.29 -8.40
N GLY A 608 -13.82 11.35 -7.49
CA GLY A 608 -13.62 11.95 -6.19
C GLY A 608 -12.94 11.00 -5.20
N ARG A 609 -13.07 11.27 -3.92
CA ARG A 609 -12.45 10.45 -2.88
C ARG A 609 -12.98 9.02 -2.90
N PRO A 610 -12.17 8.01 -2.58
CA PRO A 610 -12.53 6.60 -2.74
C PRO A 610 -13.84 6.18 -2.06
N ARG A 611 -14.19 6.80 -0.93
CA ARG A 611 -15.43 6.50 -0.20
C ARG A 611 -16.69 7.08 -0.85
N ASP A 612 -16.59 8.24 -1.49
CA ASP A 612 -17.78 8.99 -1.93
C ASP A 612 -18.30 8.55 -3.29
N ARG A 613 -17.48 7.89 -4.12
CA ARG A 613 -17.78 7.47 -5.50
C ARG A 613 -18.42 8.56 -6.37
N LYS A 614 -18.29 9.82 -5.96
CA LYS A 614 -18.77 10.99 -6.68
C LYS A 614 -17.64 11.52 -7.55
N ARG A 615 -18.03 12.17 -8.63
CA ARG A 615 -17.07 12.97 -9.39
C ARG A 615 -16.90 14.30 -8.68
N GLU A 616 -15.64 14.75 -8.61
CA GLU A 616 -15.30 16.03 -8.00
C GLU A 616 -14.62 16.92 -9.03
N THR A 617 -14.85 18.23 -8.88
CA THR A 617 -14.15 19.24 -9.68
C THR A 617 -12.76 19.47 -9.11
N PHE A 618 -11.77 19.50 -9.97
CA PHE A 618 -10.42 19.89 -9.63
C PHE A 618 -9.88 20.92 -10.64
N TYR A 619 -8.79 21.56 -10.29
CA TYR A 619 -8.18 22.63 -11.07
C TYR A 619 -6.75 22.25 -11.44
N VAL A 620 -6.28 22.67 -12.62
CA VAL A 620 -4.89 22.43 -13.04
C VAL A 620 -4.29 23.74 -13.49
N VAL A 621 -3.27 24.23 -12.79
CA VAL A 621 -2.44 25.36 -13.21
C VAL A 621 -1.38 24.84 -14.17
N ARG A 622 -1.22 25.48 -15.31
CA ARG A 622 -0.34 25.06 -16.40
C ARG A 622 0.59 26.17 -16.83
N ALA A 623 1.84 25.85 -17.08
CA ALA A 623 2.81 26.76 -17.69
C ALA A 623 3.76 25.99 -18.62
N THR A 624 4.06 26.55 -19.79
CA THR A 624 4.97 25.95 -20.77
C THR A 624 6.30 26.69 -20.81
N GLY A 625 7.39 25.95 -20.81
CA GLY A 625 8.73 26.55 -20.94
C GLY A 625 9.85 25.63 -20.49
N ARG A 626 11.09 26.11 -20.67
CA ARG A 626 12.28 25.49 -20.06
C ARG A 626 12.44 25.91 -18.60
N SER A 627 11.84 27.01 -18.24
CA SER A 627 11.76 27.54 -16.88
C SER A 627 10.35 28.07 -16.67
N ALA A 628 9.66 27.49 -15.70
CA ALA A 628 8.31 27.87 -15.32
C ALA A 628 8.23 28.00 -13.79
N ARG A 629 7.37 28.90 -13.32
CA ARG A 629 7.18 29.15 -11.89
C ARG A 629 5.70 29.34 -11.60
N LEU A 630 5.17 28.51 -10.70
CA LEU A 630 3.80 28.59 -10.21
C LEU A 630 3.85 29.02 -8.73
N VAL A 631 3.20 30.12 -8.39
CA VAL A 631 3.11 30.62 -7.01
C VAL A 631 1.68 30.61 -6.56
N THR A 632 1.42 29.95 -5.43
CA THR A 632 0.09 29.88 -4.80
C THR A 632 0.19 30.32 -3.36
N VAL A 633 -0.68 31.24 -2.92
CA VAL A 633 -0.86 31.57 -1.52
C VAL A 633 -2.22 31.03 -1.08
N LEU A 634 -2.21 30.06 -0.17
CA LEU A 634 -3.39 29.40 0.37
C LEU A 634 -3.74 30.01 1.73
N GLU A 635 -4.89 30.60 1.82
CA GLU A 635 -5.43 31.20 3.05
C GLU A 635 -6.67 30.42 3.53
N PRO A 636 -6.56 29.58 4.56
CA PRO A 636 -7.73 29.13 5.32
C PRO A 636 -8.32 30.34 6.04
N VAL A 637 -9.52 30.73 5.64
CA VAL A 637 -10.19 31.93 6.18
C VAL A 637 -10.81 31.59 7.52
N GLY A 638 -10.37 32.29 8.58
CA GLY A 638 -10.96 32.23 9.90
C GLY A 638 -12.20 33.13 10.02
N ASP A 639 -12.33 33.86 11.14
CA ASP A 639 -13.45 34.79 11.36
C ASP A 639 -13.38 36.01 10.41
N ALA A 640 -12.17 36.35 9.91
CA ALA A 640 -11.95 37.39 8.92
C ALA A 640 -10.82 36.99 7.94
N THR A 641 -10.83 37.57 6.74
CA THR A 641 -9.75 37.39 5.78
C THR A 641 -8.45 38.07 6.27
N SER A 642 -7.35 37.30 6.29
CA SER A 642 -6.04 37.82 6.68
C SER A 642 -5.21 38.34 5.49
N VAL A 643 -5.35 37.74 4.29
CA VAL A 643 -4.65 38.13 3.07
C VAL A 643 -5.49 39.09 2.25
N ARG A 644 -4.96 40.30 1.99
CA ARG A 644 -5.59 41.31 1.13
C ARG A 644 -5.22 41.14 -0.33
N SER A 645 -3.93 40.94 -0.59
CA SER A 645 -3.39 40.81 -1.96
C SER A 645 -2.06 40.08 -1.97
N VAL A 646 -1.75 39.48 -3.12
CA VAL A 646 -0.48 38.83 -3.39
C VAL A 646 0.14 39.46 -4.63
N ARG A 647 1.43 39.74 -4.59
CA ARG A 647 2.21 40.28 -5.74
C ARG A 647 3.50 39.48 -5.89
N VAL A 648 3.79 39.05 -7.10
CA VAL A 648 5.05 38.38 -7.44
C VAL A 648 5.89 39.31 -8.31
N GLN A 649 7.09 39.65 -7.86
CA GLN A 649 8.04 40.53 -8.58
C GLN A 649 9.39 39.81 -8.67
N GLY A 650 9.65 39.17 -9.79
CA GLY A 650 10.86 38.37 -9.96
C GLY A 650 10.89 37.22 -8.90
N SER A 651 11.96 37.19 -8.10
CA SER A 651 12.10 36.17 -7.03
C SER A 651 11.37 36.54 -5.73
N VAL A 652 10.88 37.77 -5.58
CA VAL A 652 10.23 38.24 -4.35
C VAL A 652 8.72 38.08 -4.45
N ILE A 653 8.14 37.58 -3.38
CA ILE A 653 6.69 37.39 -3.23
C ILE A 653 6.24 38.28 -2.07
N GLU A 654 5.33 39.19 -2.33
CA GLU A 654 4.72 40.07 -1.34
C GLU A 654 3.32 39.63 -1.03
N VAL A 655 3.03 39.34 0.24
CA VAL A 655 1.72 39.02 0.76
C VAL A 655 1.28 40.14 1.68
N ASP A 656 0.30 40.94 1.23
CA ASP A 656 -0.28 42.03 2.04
C ASP A 656 -1.32 41.42 2.99
N THR A 657 -1.07 41.51 4.28
CA THR A 657 -1.92 40.99 5.32
C THR A 657 -2.70 42.10 6.04
N ALA A 658 -3.88 41.77 6.57
CA ALA A 658 -4.73 42.74 7.24
C ALA A 658 -4.13 43.27 8.54
N GLU A 659 -3.45 42.43 9.29
CA GLU A 659 -2.98 42.73 10.66
C GLU A 659 -1.50 43.13 10.71
N GLN A 660 -0.65 42.50 9.88
CA GLN A 660 0.81 42.66 9.98
C GLN A 660 1.42 43.39 8.77
N GLY A 661 0.58 43.89 7.85
CA GLY A 661 1.04 44.59 6.65
C GLY A 661 1.68 43.61 5.65
N VAL A 662 2.65 44.14 4.88
CA VAL A 662 3.27 43.37 3.78
C VAL A 662 4.35 42.43 4.31
N HIS A 663 4.16 41.13 4.09
CA HIS A 663 5.20 40.13 4.26
C HIS A 663 5.95 39.94 2.93
N ARG A 664 7.26 40.08 2.95
CA ARG A 664 8.11 39.88 1.78
C ARG A 664 8.87 38.58 1.93
N HIS A 665 8.61 37.64 1.04
CA HIS A 665 9.30 36.37 0.96
C HIS A 665 10.35 36.37 -0.14
N ALA A 666 11.55 35.88 0.18
CA ALA A 666 12.64 35.79 -0.77
C ALA A 666 13.50 34.54 -0.50
N ALA A 667 13.83 33.82 -1.56
CA ALA A 667 14.90 32.83 -1.52
C ALA A 667 16.24 33.53 -1.41
N THR A 668 17.14 33.03 -0.58
CA THR A 668 18.49 33.51 -0.42
C THR A 668 19.51 32.40 -0.64
N ALA A 669 20.78 32.72 -0.78
CA ALA A 669 21.84 31.71 -0.90
C ALA A 669 21.94 30.80 0.33
N LEU A 670 21.40 31.21 1.49
CA LEU A 670 21.48 30.52 2.76
C LEU A 670 20.13 29.94 3.25
N GLY A 671 19.06 30.07 2.45
CA GLY A 671 17.75 29.59 2.85
C GLY A 671 16.59 30.50 2.41
N TRP A 672 15.59 30.68 3.25
CA TRP A 672 14.40 31.47 3.00
C TRP A 672 14.30 32.65 3.99
N GLU A 673 14.03 33.83 3.51
CA GLU A 673 13.90 35.03 4.34
C GLU A 673 12.48 35.60 4.22
N ILE A 674 11.90 35.96 5.36
CA ILE A 674 10.61 36.62 5.46
C ILE A 674 10.80 37.94 6.20
N THR A 675 10.50 39.05 5.55
CA THR A 675 10.51 40.39 6.18
C THR A 675 9.08 40.79 6.48
N THR A 676 8.77 41.06 7.74
CA THR A 676 7.48 41.55 8.22
C THR A 676 7.61 42.84 8.94
N SER A 677 6.52 43.50 9.33
CA SER A 677 6.54 44.70 10.16
C SER A 677 7.18 44.48 11.55
N ALA A 678 7.13 43.25 12.07
CA ALA A 678 7.74 42.86 13.34
C ALA A 678 9.24 42.57 13.25
N GLY A 679 9.79 42.44 12.03
CA GLY A 679 11.19 42.13 11.81
C GLY A 679 11.43 41.12 10.71
N ARG A 680 12.60 40.51 10.76
CA ARG A 680 13.08 39.57 9.76
C ARG A 680 13.19 38.18 10.35
N VAL A 681 12.53 37.19 9.70
CA VAL A 681 12.64 35.77 10.00
C VAL A 681 13.53 35.10 8.95
N ARG A 682 14.49 34.31 9.40
CA ARG A 682 15.37 33.53 8.51
C ARG A 682 15.18 32.06 8.79
N LEU A 683 14.89 31.34 7.74
CA LEU A 683 14.80 29.89 7.72
C LEU A 683 16.04 29.38 6.97
N ALA A 684 17.02 28.90 7.71
CA ALA A 684 18.39 28.77 7.22
C ALA A 684 18.69 27.37 6.63
N GLY A 685 17.73 26.55 6.50
CA GLY A 685 17.94 25.21 5.96
C GLY A 685 18.86 24.40 6.84
N GLY A 686 18.31 23.45 7.48
CA GLY A 686 19.07 22.54 8.29
C GLY A 686 19.63 21.37 7.48
N ARG A 687 19.91 20.38 8.14
CA ARG A 687 20.42 19.08 7.76
C ARG A 687 19.74 18.54 6.48
N ALA A 688 20.52 18.22 5.47
CA ALA A 688 20.05 17.32 4.43
C ALA A 688 19.58 16.03 5.10
N PRO A 689 18.41 15.48 4.77
CA PRO A 689 17.97 14.20 5.32
C PRO A 689 19.03 13.13 5.05
N GLU A 690 19.26 12.26 6.01
CA GLU A 690 20.07 11.08 5.76
C GLU A 690 19.44 10.31 4.59
N PRO A 691 20.23 9.76 3.67
CA PRO A 691 19.69 8.93 2.61
C PRO A 691 18.84 7.82 3.24
N PRO A 692 17.77 7.39 2.57
CA PRO A 692 16.96 6.28 3.03
C PRO A 692 17.87 5.12 3.39
N LEU A 693 17.53 4.37 4.42
CA LEU A 693 18.24 3.15 4.79
C LEU A 693 18.47 2.34 3.53
N ALA A 694 19.71 1.83 3.38
CA ALA A 694 20.06 0.99 2.25
C ALA A 694 18.92 0.00 1.94
N PRO A 695 18.64 -0.26 0.67
CA PRO A 695 17.57 -1.16 0.30
C PRO A 695 17.64 -2.40 1.18
N LEU A 696 16.50 -2.76 1.71
CA LEU A 696 16.33 -3.91 2.58
C LEU A 696 17.04 -5.08 1.92
N LEU A 697 17.81 -5.84 2.68
CA LEU A 697 18.62 -6.95 2.15
C LEU A 697 17.85 -7.70 1.07
N GLU A 698 18.52 -7.96 -0.03
CA GLU A 698 18.08 -9.00 -0.92
C GLU A 698 17.99 -10.29 -0.12
N LEU A 699 16.77 -10.76 0.05
CA LEU A 699 16.50 -12.02 0.69
C LEU A 699 17.07 -13.16 -0.16
N ASP A 700 17.28 -14.31 0.45
CA ASP A 700 17.52 -15.53 -0.30
C ASP A 700 16.44 -15.63 -1.39
N LYS A 701 16.87 -15.34 -2.61
CA LYS A 701 15.99 -15.38 -3.76
C LYS A 701 15.46 -16.81 -3.85
N PRO A 702 14.16 -16.99 -4.11
CA PRO A 702 13.68 -18.32 -4.47
C PRO A 702 14.61 -18.88 -5.53
N THR A 703 14.94 -20.16 -5.47
CA THR A 703 15.82 -20.81 -6.44
C THR A 703 15.39 -20.36 -7.84
N PRO A 704 16.22 -19.61 -8.57
CA PRO A 704 15.79 -19.06 -9.83
C PRO A 704 15.42 -20.17 -10.80
N ALA A 705 14.40 -19.97 -11.60
CA ALA A 705 14.10 -20.86 -12.70
C ALA A 705 15.37 -21.01 -13.57
N VAL A 706 15.71 -22.22 -13.94
CA VAL A 706 16.90 -22.50 -14.77
C VAL A 706 16.43 -23.15 -16.07
N GLY A 707 16.92 -22.62 -17.18
CA GLY A 707 16.66 -23.14 -18.51
C GLY A 707 17.92 -23.15 -19.36
N ALA A 708 17.85 -23.79 -20.51
CA ALA A 708 18.96 -23.90 -21.44
C ALA A 708 18.62 -23.26 -22.80
N ALA A 709 19.60 -22.57 -23.38
CA ALA A 709 19.61 -22.20 -24.79
C ALA A 709 20.66 -23.09 -25.51
N LEU A 710 20.19 -23.82 -26.51
CA LEU A 710 21.06 -24.81 -27.21
C LEU A 710 21.75 -24.16 -28.40
N ARG A 711 23.04 -24.45 -28.58
CA ARG A 711 23.82 -23.89 -29.68
C ARG A 711 23.38 -24.48 -31.02
N VAL A 712 23.15 -23.62 -32.00
CA VAL A 712 22.78 -24.03 -33.35
C VAL A 712 23.89 -23.76 -34.35
N ALA A 713 24.09 -24.69 -35.30
CA ALA A 713 25.07 -24.54 -36.36
C ALA A 713 24.60 -23.62 -37.50
N LYS A 714 23.27 -23.40 -37.58
CA LYS A 714 22.63 -22.48 -38.53
C LYS A 714 21.47 -21.82 -37.84
N PRO A 715 21.26 -20.51 -38.03
CA PRO A 715 20.08 -19.82 -37.54
C PRO A 715 18.77 -20.56 -37.90
N PRO A 716 17.86 -20.79 -36.94
CA PRO A 716 16.57 -21.39 -37.23
C PRO A 716 15.71 -20.45 -38.10
N PRO A 717 14.74 -20.95 -38.84
CA PRO A 717 13.79 -20.11 -39.56
C PRO A 717 13.02 -19.25 -38.57
N LEU A 718 12.87 -17.96 -38.87
CA LEU A 718 12.07 -17.02 -38.06
C LEU A 718 10.72 -16.77 -38.72
N ASP A 719 9.98 -17.83 -39.00
CA ASP A 719 8.73 -17.82 -39.78
C ASP A 719 7.47 -18.18 -38.96
N GLY A 720 7.62 -18.28 -37.65
CA GLY A 720 6.59 -18.71 -36.73
C GLY A 720 6.46 -20.23 -36.59
N SER A 721 7.46 -21.02 -37.04
CA SER A 721 7.49 -22.48 -36.86
C SER A 721 8.54 -22.87 -35.80
N LEU A 722 8.40 -24.08 -35.26
CA LEU A 722 9.43 -24.67 -34.39
C LEU A 722 10.57 -25.33 -35.19
N ASP A 723 10.54 -25.27 -36.53
CA ASP A 723 11.53 -25.89 -37.37
C ASP A 723 12.93 -25.32 -37.05
N GLY A 724 13.92 -26.20 -36.92
CA GLY A 724 15.30 -25.81 -36.61
C GLY A 724 15.57 -25.50 -35.13
N PHE A 725 14.59 -25.54 -34.25
CA PHE A 725 14.76 -25.48 -32.81
C PHE A 725 14.83 -26.89 -32.23
N ASP A 726 15.71 -27.08 -31.27
CA ASP A 726 15.73 -28.31 -30.46
C ASP A 726 14.65 -28.18 -29.39
N THR A 727 13.78 -29.16 -29.33
CA THR A 727 12.61 -29.14 -28.40
C THR A 727 12.82 -30.01 -27.15
N SER A 728 14.05 -30.49 -26.90
CA SER A 728 14.36 -31.38 -25.77
C SER A 728 14.40 -30.65 -24.41
N GLU A 729 14.77 -29.35 -24.41
CA GLU A 729 14.93 -28.55 -23.20
C GLU A 729 13.95 -27.34 -23.21
N PRO A 730 12.65 -27.57 -23.02
CA PRO A 730 11.67 -26.49 -23.11
C PRO A 730 11.62 -25.63 -21.82
N LEU A 731 11.44 -24.33 -22.00
CA LEU A 731 11.03 -23.42 -20.95
C LEU A 731 9.49 -23.45 -20.85
N ARG A 732 8.96 -23.93 -19.72
CA ARG A 732 7.51 -24.12 -19.56
C ARG A 732 6.87 -23.01 -18.74
N LEU A 733 5.75 -22.50 -19.22
CA LEU A 733 4.89 -21.52 -18.55
C LEU A 733 3.47 -22.11 -18.55
N GLU A 734 3.19 -22.97 -17.57
CA GLU A 734 1.95 -23.76 -17.51
C GLU A 734 1.43 -24.00 -16.07
N LEU A 735 2.06 -23.33 -15.09
CA LEU A 735 1.74 -23.50 -13.68
C LEU A 735 1.00 -22.29 -13.11
N GLU A 736 0.14 -22.52 -12.13
CA GLU A 736 -0.61 -21.47 -11.46
C GLU A 736 0.31 -20.45 -10.75
N ASP A 737 1.42 -20.90 -10.16
CA ASP A 737 2.39 -20.05 -9.49
C ASP A 737 3.22 -19.17 -10.45
N GLN A 738 3.16 -19.48 -11.75
CA GLN A 738 3.70 -18.64 -12.82
C GLN A 738 2.69 -17.59 -13.31
N TYR A 739 1.43 -17.65 -12.90
CA TYR A 739 0.39 -16.76 -13.40
C TYR A 739 0.22 -15.52 -12.53
N ARG A 740 0.60 -14.37 -13.08
CA ARG A 740 0.33 -13.05 -12.51
C ARG A 740 -1.04 -12.58 -12.98
N ARG A 741 -1.96 -12.41 -12.06
CA ARG A 741 -3.39 -12.22 -12.36
C ARG A 741 -3.85 -10.78 -12.20
N SER A 742 -5.02 -10.48 -12.74
CA SER A 742 -5.89 -9.38 -12.33
C SER A 742 -7.07 -9.93 -11.51
N GLU A 743 -8.25 -9.93 -12.07
CA GLU A 743 -9.46 -10.45 -11.40
C GLU A 743 -9.64 -11.96 -11.65
N GLU A 744 -9.20 -12.40 -12.80
CA GLU A 744 -9.39 -13.78 -13.26
C GLU A 744 -8.39 -14.72 -12.59
N SER A 745 -8.86 -15.91 -12.24
CA SER A 745 -8.00 -17.00 -11.84
C SER A 745 -7.26 -17.57 -13.05
N TYR A 746 -6.14 -18.26 -12.79
CA TYR A 746 -5.47 -18.99 -13.88
C TYR A 746 -6.42 -20.02 -14.50
N PRO A 747 -6.68 -19.96 -15.82
CA PRO A 747 -7.66 -20.84 -16.45
C PRO A 747 -7.18 -22.28 -16.61
N GLY A 748 -5.88 -22.52 -16.37
CA GLY A 748 -5.23 -23.80 -16.56
C GLY A 748 -4.51 -23.95 -17.90
N PRO A 749 -3.62 -24.95 -18.03
CA PRO A 749 -2.74 -25.11 -19.18
C PRO A 749 -3.46 -25.50 -20.50
N ASP A 750 -4.68 -25.97 -20.42
CA ASP A 750 -5.46 -26.29 -21.62
C ASP A 750 -6.03 -25.05 -22.28
N GLU A 751 -6.20 -23.95 -21.57
CA GLU A 751 -6.73 -22.69 -22.07
C GLU A 751 -5.67 -21.60 -22.20
N PHE A 752 -4.67 -21.56 -21.31
CA PHE A 752 -3.60 -20.59 -21.37
C PHE A 752 -2.28 -21.19 -20.85
N ALA A 753 -1.34 -21.42 -21.74
CA ALA A 753 -0.01 -21.93 -21.45
C ALA A 753 0.98 -21.50 -22.52
N ALA A 754 2.26 -21.60 -22.25
CA ALA A 754 3.30 -21.43 -23.25
C ALA A 754 4.46 -22.39 -23.04
N VAL A 755 5.07 -22.78 -24.15
CA VAL A 755 6.31 -23.54 -24.18
C VAL A 755 7.27 -22.78 -25.09
N ALA A 756 8.43 -22.42 -24.54
CA ALA A 756 9.46 -21.73 -25.28
C ALA A 756 10.70 -22.63 -25.48
N HIS A 757 11.34 -22.51 -26.63
CA HIS A 757 12.61 -23.13 -26.98
C HIS A 757 13.61 -22.04 -27.29
N ALA A 758 14.75 -22.10 -26.61
CA ALA A 758 15.80 -21.12 -26.76
C ALA A 758 17.00 -21.77 -27.51
N ALA A 759 17.49 -21.07 -28.50
CA ALA A 759 18.68 -21.44 -29.26
C ALA A 759 19.62 -20.24 -29.38
N TRP A 760 20.91 -20.47 -29.62
CA TRP A 760 21.88 -19.41 -29.79
C TRP A 760 22.99 -19.75 -30.75
N ASP A 761 23.60 -18.75 -31.37
CA ASP A 761 24.85 -18.81 -32.09
C ASP A 761 25.72 -17.60 -31.76
N ASP A 762 26.77 -17.36 -32.54
CA ASP A 762 27.69 -16.24 -32.29
C ASP A 762 27.08 -14.86 -32.60
N ASP A 763 25.90 -14.80 -33.28
CA ASP A 763 25.25 -13.57 -33.71
C ASP A 763 24.04 -13.19 -32.85
N ALA A 764 23.25 -14.19 -32.36
CA ALA A 764 21.98 -13.89 -31.68
C ALA A 764 21.50 -14.99 -30.70
N LEU A 765 20.60 -14.60 -29.83
CA LEU A 765 19.69 -15.48 -29.09
C LEU A 765 18.39 -15.63 -29.90
N TYR A 766 17.96 -16.85 -30.15
CA TYR A 766 16.78 -17.23 -30.90
C TYR A 766 15.72 -17.80 -29.92
N LEU A 767 14.49 -17.36 -30.06
CA LEU A 767 13.37 -17.85 -29.27
C LEU A 767 12.24 -18.31 -30.17
N ALA A 768 11.69 -19.49 -29.90
CA ALA A 768 10.43 -19.97 -30.43
C ALA A 768 9.46 -20.20 -29.27
N VAL A 769 8.33 -19.52 -29.28
CA VAL A 769 7.34 -19.58 -28.19
C VAL A 769 6.01 -20.05 -28.76
N ASP A 770 5.58 -21.23 -28.37
CA ASP A 770 4.27 -21.80 -28.71
C ASP A 770 3.29 -21.54 -27.59
N VAL A 771 2.24 -20.77 -27.88
CA VAL A 771 1.27 -20.31 -26.88
C VAL A 771 -0.07 -21.00 -27.12
N VAL A 772 -0.58 -21.63 -26.09
CA VAL A 772 -1.96 -22.15 -26.03
C VAL A 772 -2.87 -20.99 -25.66
N LYS A 773 -3.70 -20.54 -26.56
CA LYS A 773 -4.68 -19.46 -26.41
C LYS A 773 -5.76 -19.56 -27.50
N PRO A 774 -6.86 -20.30 -27.26
CA PRO A 774 -7.87 -20.59 -28.30
C PRO A 774 -8.48 -19.34 -28.92
N GLU A 775 -8.76 -18.32 -28.08
CA GLU A 775 -9.30 -17.04 -28.53
C GLU A 775 -8.25 -15.93 -28.43
N LEU A 776 -7.80 -15.44 -29.58
CA LEU A 776 -6.76 -14.41 -29.64
C LEU A 776 -7.37 -13.01 -29.60
N CYS A 777 -6.86 -12.20 -28.67
CA CYS A 777 -7.21 -10.80 -28.49
C CYS A 777 -5.99 -9.89 -28.77
N ILE A 778 -5.56 -9.85 -30.02
CA ILE A 778 -4.45 -9.02 -30.48
C ILE A 778 -4.95 -7.60 -30.76
N ARG A 779 -4.34 -6.59 -30.13
CA ARG A 779 -4.62 -5.19 -30.40
C ARG A 779 -4.06 -4.79 -31.76
N PRO A 780 -4.89 -4.23 -32.67
CA PRO A 780 -4.42 -3.81 -33.99
C PRO A 780 -3.39 -2.68 -33.92
N GLY A 781 -2.42 -2.66 -34.84
CA GLY A 781 -1.58 -1.48 -35.07
C GLY A 781 -2.45 -0.30 -35.50
N GLY A 782 -2.25 0.88 -34.90
CA GLY A 782 -3.06 2.06 -35.19
C GLY A 782 -4.46 2.07 -34.55
N ALA A 783 -4.77 1.15 -33.62
CA ALA A 783 -5.97 1.23 -32.80
C ALA A 783 -6.06 2.57 -32.06
N PRO A 784 -7.27 3.13 -31.81
CA PRO A 784 -7.42 4.37 -31.07
C PRO A 784 -6.72 4.29 -29.70
N PRO A 785 -6.10 5.39 -29.23
CA PRO A 785 -5.45 5.41 -27.94
C PRO A 785 -6.42 5.07 -26.80
N LEU A 786 -5.95 4.26 -25.84
CA LEU A 786 -6.70 3.94 -24.63
C LEU A 786 -6.65 5.09 -23.60
N ARG A 787 -5.73 6.03 -23.79
CA ARG A 787 -5.48 7.16 -22.90
C ARG A 787 -5.12 6.73 -21.47
N LEU A 788 -4.32 5.67 -21.39
CA LEU A 788 -3.76 5.19 -20.13
C LEU A 788 -2.46 5.95 -19.87
N ASP A 789 -2.25 6.42 -18.65
CA ASP A 789 -1.01 7.14 -18.29
C ASP A 789 -0.04 6.30 -17.46
N ASN A 790 -0.50 5.20 -16.87
CA ASN A 790 0.27 4.36 -15.96
C ASN A 790 0.73 3.01 -16.56
N GLU A 791 0.25 2.66 -17.76
CA GLU A 791 0.70 1.48 -18.50
C GLU A 791 0.74 1.80 -20.00
N PRO A 792 1.78 1.38 -20.71
CA PRO A 792 1.80 1.49 -22.16
C PRO A 792 0.65 0.71 -22.79
N GLU A 793 -0.04 1.31 -23.76
CA GLU A 793 -1.26 0.75 -24.34
C GLU A 793 -1.08 -0.60 -25.03
N ASP A 794 0.09 -0.85 -25.58
CA ASP A 794 0.40 -2.04 -26.35
C ASP A 794 0.65 -3.29 -25.52
N VAL A 795 0.84 -3.16 -24.19
CA VAL A 795 0.86 -4.33 -23.27
C VAL A 795 -0.53 -4.96 -23.14
N HIS A 796 -1.60 -4.22 -23.49
CA HIS A 796 -2.99 -4.69 -23.47
C HIS A 796 -3.34 -5.42 -24.78
N SER A 797 -2.58 -6.46 -25.04
CA SER A 797 -2.68 -7.34 -26.20
C SER A 797 -2.16 -8.72 -25.83
N ASP A 798 -2.66 -9.79 -26.44
CA ASP A 798 -1.91 -11.04 -26.48
C ASP A 798 -0.56 -10.76 -27.13
N GLY A 799 0.51 -11.26 -26.51
CA GLY A 799 1.89 -11.00 -26.93
C GLY A 799 2.89 -11.46 -25.86
N LEU A 800 4.14 -11.14 -26.07
CA LEU A 800 5.24 -11.60 -25.25
C LEU A 800 6.03 -10.40 -24.71
N GLN A 801 6.61 -10.56 -23.52
CA GLN A 801 7.68 -9.69 -23.05
C GLN A 801 8.90 -10.57 -22.80
N VAL A 802 10.07 -10.12 -23.24
CA VAL A 802 11.32 -10.84 -23.05
C VAL A 802 12.36 -9.90 -22.45
N TYR A 803 13.05 -10.37 -21.43
CA TYR A 803 14.05 -9.62 -20.71
C TYR A 803 15.35 -10.40 -20.66
N VAL A 804 16.46 -9.72 -20.91
CA VAL A 804 17.81 -10.28 -20.83
C VAL A 804 18.72 -9.29 -20.11
N ALA A 805 19.51 -9.79 -19.18
CA ALA A 805 20.55 -9.03 -18.49
C ALA A 805 21.80 -9.88 -18.31
N GLY A 806 22.94 -9.23 -18.11
CA GLY A 806 24.18 -9.92 -17.77
C GLY A 806 24.13 -10.61 -16.40
N ASP A 807 24.99 -11.58 -16.18
CA ASP A 807 25.18 -12.19 -14.87
C ASP A 807 25.77 -11.18 -13.87
N GLU A 808 25.57 -11.39 -12.57
CA GLU A 808 25.95 -10.45 -11.51
C GLU A 808 27.42 -10.01 -11.61
N GLY A 809 27.62 -8.69 -11.76
CA GLY A 809 28.94 -8.05 -11.79
C GLY A 809 29.43 -7.55 -13.15
N GLN A 810 28.66 -7.69 -14.22
CA GLN A 810 29.05 -7.24 -15.57
C GLN A 810 28.10 -6.16 -16.12
N GLY A 811 28.08 -4.96 -15.54
CA GLY A 811 27.50 -3.76 -16.15
C GLY A 811 25.95 -3.69 -16.24
N ASP A 812 25.44 -2.48 -16.35
CA ASP A 812 23.98 -2.12 -16.33
C ASP A 812 23.21 -2.44 -17.65
N GLY A 813 23.73 -3.28 -18.54
CA GLY A 813 23.09 -3.58 -19.82
C GLY A 813 21.85 -4.48 -19.66
N ARG A 814 20.69 -3.90 -19.39
CA ARG A 814 19.38 -4.56 -19.48
C ARG A 814 18.75 -4.30 -20.83
N ILE A 815 18.29 -5.36 -21.50
CA ILE A 815 17.39 -5.23 -22.65
C ILE A 815 16.05 -5.86 -22.33
N GLY A 816 14.98 -5.25 -22.83
CA GLY A 816 13.64 -5.77 -22.69
C GLY A 816 12.80 -5.37 -23.88
N TYR A 817 12.08 -6.32 -24.44
CA TYR A 817 11.24 -6.11 -25.60
C TYR A 817 9.82 -6.62 -25.35
N LEU A 818 8.84 -5.78 -25.70
CA LEU A 818 7.49 -6.20 -25.92
C LEU A 818 7.36 -6.64 -27.39
N VAL A 819 6.90 -7.86 -27.61
CA VAL A 819 6.74 -8.49 -28.92
C VAL A 819 5.29 -8.86 -29.13
N VAL A 820 4.59 -8.11 -29.95
CA VAL A 820 3.15 -8.31 -30.23
C VAL A 820 2.97 -8.78 -31.66
N PRO A 821 2.26 -9.91 -31.90
CA PRO A 821 1.87 -10.32 -33.22
C PRO A 821 1.12 -9.23 -33.98
N ASP A 822 1.43 -8.99 -35.24
CA ASP A 822 0.62 -8.10 -36.06
C ASP A 822 -0.58 -8.88 -36.61
N ARG A 823 -1.80 -8.38 -36.34
CA ARG A 823 -3.03 -9.09 -36.63
C ARG A 823 -3.25 -9.36 -38.13
N ASP A 824 -2.79 -8.43 -38.98
CA ASP A 824 -3.09 -8.42 -40.42
C ASP A 824 -1.96 -9.02 -41.25
N THR A 825 -0.80 -9.23 -40.63
CA THR A 825 0.41 -9.77 -41.29
C THR A 825 1.04 -10.90 -40.46
N ARG A 826 2.14 -11.46 -40.93
CA ARG A 826 2.97 -12.39 -40.14
C ARG A 826 4.08 -11.67 -39.40
N ALA A 827 4.16 -10.36 -39.49
CA ALA A 827 5.20 -9.57 -38.83
C ALA A 827 4.97 -9.45 -37.33
N LEU A 828 6.01 -9.03 -36.64
CA LEU A 828 5.96 -8.67 -35.23
C LEU A 828 6.05 -7.15 -35.06
N ARG A 829 5.30 -6.61 -34.16
CA ARG A 829 5.48 -5.26 -33.66
C ARG A 829 6.34 -5.36 -32.41
N VAL A 830 7.51 -4.72 -32.43
CA VAL A 830 8.48 -4.79 -31.34
C VAL A 830 8.74 -3.39 -30.80
N ARG A 831 8.79 -3.27 -29.49
CA ARG A 831 9.15 -2.06 -28.78
C ARG A 831 10.03 -2.40 -27.56
N ALA A 832 10.93 -1.50 -27.19
CA ALA A 832 11.63 -1.61 -25.92
C ALA A 832 10.64 -1.44 -24.75
N THR A 833 10.81 -2.19 -23.67
CA THR A 833 10.03 -2.05 -22.43
C THR A 833 10.58 -0.90 -21.59
N SER A 834 9.80 -0.44 -20.62
CA SER A 834 10.21 0.63 -19.70
C SER A 834 11.47 0.22 -18.92
N ASP A 835 12.32 1.19 -18.64
CA ASP A 835 13.58 1.02 -17.89
C ASP A 835 14.60 0.06 -18.51
N THR A 836 14.52 -0.18 -19.82
CA THR A 836 15.46 -1.05 -20.54
C THR A 836 16.08 -0.29 -21.72
N SER A 837 17.23 -0.80 -22.18
CA SER A 837 17.87 -0.38 -23.41
C SER A 837 17.64 -1.41 -24.52
N GLY A 838 18.05 -1.12 -25.73
CA GLY A 838 17.96 -1.99 -26.89
C GLY A 838 17.29 -1.31 -28.08
N ASP A 839 17.69 -1.73 -29.28
CA ASP A 839 17.07 -1.24 -30.53
C ASP A 839 15.99 -2.23 -31.00
N PRO A 840 14.68 -1.88 -30.88
CA PRO A 840 13.59 -2.75 -31.31
C PRO A 840 13.67 -3.11 -32.80
N SER A 841 14.30 -2.27 -33.63
CA SER A 841 14.46 -2.51 -35.05
C SER A 841 15.47 -3.62 -35.40
N SER A 842 16.30 -4.00 -34.45
CA SER A 842 17.25 -5.12 -34.57
C SER A 842 16.59 -6.48 -34.40
N VAL A 843 15.45 -6.55 -33.71
CA VAL A 843 14.71 -7.79 -33.46
C VAL A 843 13.97 -8.21 -34.72
N ARG A 844 14.25 -9.42 -35.20
CA ARG A 844 13.62 -9.99 -36.40
C ARG A 844 12.81 -11.21 -36.03
N GLY A 845 11.67 -11.40 -36.66
CA GLY A 845 10.84 -12.56 -36.40
C GLY A 845 9.52 -12.52 -37.11
N ALA A 846 8.75 -13.59 -36.92
CA ALA A 846 7.39 -13.71 -37.41
C ALA A 846 6.54 -14.56 -36.47
N TRP A 847 5.25 -14.55 -36.72
CA TRP A 847 4.30 -15.37 -35.99
C TRP A 847 3.36 -16.09 -36.93
N ARG A 848 2.72 -17.13 -36.43
CA ARG A 848 1.61 -17.79 -37.10
C ARG A 848 0.57 -18.31 -36.12
N ARG A 849 -0.67 -18.36 -36.57
CA ARG A 849 -1.75 -18.99 -35.83
C ARG A 849 -1.62 -20.51 -35.88
N THR A 850 -1.83 -21.17 -34.77
CA THR A 850 -1.89 -22.64 -34.66
C THR A 850 -3.33 -23.09 -34.36
N ALA A 851 -3.56 -24.39 -34.29
CA ALA A 851 -4.87 -24.94 -33.92
C ALA A 851 -5.29 -24.61 -32.48
N ARG A 852 -4.33 -24.40 -31.60
CA ARG A 852 -4.56 -24.16 -30.16
C ARG A 852 -4.21 -22.73 -29.72
N GLY A 853 -3.68 -21.90 -30.61
CA GLY A 853 -3.23 -20.56 -30.22
C GLY A 853 -2.35 -19.93 -31.31
N TYR A 854 -1.10 -19.65 -30.96
CA TYR A 854 -0.13 -19.03 -31.87
C TYR A 854 1.31 -19.38 -31.51
N THR A 855 2.18 -19.33 -32.51
CA THR A 855 3.62 -19.49 -32.30
C THR A 855 4.35 -18.24 -32.81
N VAL A 856 5.33 -17.76 -32.02
CA VAL A 856 6.19 -16.62 -32.35
C VAL A 856 7.63 -17.11 -32.40
N THR A 857 8.35 -16.75 -33.45
CA THR A 857 9.81 -16.96 -33.55
C THR A 857 10.52 -15.66 -33.80
N PHE A 858 11.57 -15.37 -33.04
CA PHE A 858 12.32 -14.12 -33.16
C PHE A 858 13.78 -14.28 -32.71
N ALA A 859 14.62 -13.34 -33.13
CA ALA A 859 16.03 -13.28 -32.79
C ALA A 859 16.37 -11.94 -32.12
N ILE A 860 17.19 -11.99 -31.09
CA ILE A 860 17.75 -10.85 -30.39
C ILE A 860 19.26 -10.86 -30.59
N PRO A 861 19.84 -9.90 -31.37
CA PRO A 861 21.27 -9.82 -31.61
C PRO A 861 22.09 -9.57 -30.33
N TRP A 862 23.25 -10.21 -30.19
CA TRP A 862 24.14 -10.03 -29.02
C TRP A 862 24.68 -8.60 -28.87
N LEU A 863 24.74 -7.83 -29.95
CA LEU A 863 25.16 -6.42 -29.89
C LEU A 863 24.32 -5.57 -28.97
N GLU A 864 23.06 -5.96 -28.78
CA GLU A 864 22.11 -5.26 -27.91
C GLU A 864 22.31 -5.58 -26.42
N SER A 865 22.93 -6.72 -26.07
CA SER A 865 23.13 -7.19 -24.69
C SER A 865 24.35 -6.60 -23.98
N GLY A 866 24.76 -5.38 -24.35
CA GLY A 866 25.85 -4.67 -23.65
C GLY A 866 27.25 -5.21 -23.94
N GLY A 867 27.43 -5.92 -25.04
CA GLY A 867 28.76 -6.40 -25.50
C GLY A 867 29.24 -7.72 -24.89
N GLN A 868 28.38 -8.45 -24.19
CA GLN A 868 28.69 -9.82 -23.77
C GLN A 868 28.81 -10.73 -24.98
N ARG A 869 29.98 -11.38 -25.13
CA ARG A 869 30.13 -12.44 -26.13
C ARG A 869 29.55 -13.74 -25.60
N ALA A 870 28.58 -14.27 -26.32
CA ALA A 870 28.03 -15.59 -26.05
C ALA A 870 29.12 -16.65 -26.12
N HIS A 871 29.17 -17.54 -25.17
CA HIS A 871 30.09 -18.69 -25.14
C HIS A 871 29.42 -19.86 -24.45
N VAL A 872 29.84 -21.05 -24.77
CA VAL A 872 29.36 -22.28 -24.12
C VAL A 872 29.67 -22.23 -22.63
N GLY A 873 28.63 -22.47 -21.80
CA GLY A 873 28.70 -22.35 -20.35
C GLY A 873 28.46 -20.95 -19.84
N GLY A 874 28.18 -19.96 -20.73
CA GLY A 874 27.74 -18.63 -20.35
C GLY A 874 26.34 -18.67 -19.70
N ARG A 875 26.06 -17.74 -18.80
CA ARG A 875 24.79 -17.62 -18.10
C ARG A 875 24.21 -16.22 -18.31
N LEU A 876 22.92 -16.16 -18.56
CA LEU A 876 22.16 -14.92 -18.71
C LEU A 876 21.09 -14.87 -17.65
N ARG A 877 20.84 -13.70 -17.10
CA ARG A 877 19.60 -13.42 -16.39
C ARG A 877 18.53 -13.24 -17.45
N PHE A 878 17.49 -14.05 -17.37
CA PHE A 878 16.49 -14.13 -18.43
C PHE A 878 15.08 -14.27 -17.84
N ASP A 879 14.11 -13.60 -18.46
CA ASP A 879 12.71 -13.85 -18.20
C ASP A 879 11.89 -13.76 -19.48
N LEU A 880 10.83 -14.58 -19.52
CA LEU A 880 9.85 -14.60 -20.60
C LEU A 880 8.46 -14.49 -19.99
N LEU A 881 7.70 -13.51 -20.48
CA LEU A 881 6.34 -13.29 -20.03
C LEU A 881 5.39 -13.40 -21.21
N VAL A 882 4.21 -13.99 -20.99
CA VAL A 882 3.15 -14.12 -21.99
C VAL A 882 1.91 -13.38 -21.48
N ASN A 883 1.50 -12.33 -22.18
CA ASN A 883 0.33 -11.53 -21.82
C ASN A 883 -0.96 -12.24 -22.23
N GLU A 884 -1.96 -12.15 -21.36
CA GLU A 884 -3.31 -12.63 -21.62
C GLU A 884 -4.30 -11.48 -21.74
N MET A 885 -4.98 -11.42 -22.89
CA MET A 885 -6.16 -10.57 -23.08
C MET A 885 -7.41 -11.42 -23.18
N LEU A 886 -8.50 -10.94 -22.61
CA LEU A 886 -9.82 -11.58 -22.74
C LEU A 886 -10.77 -10.71 -23.57
N PRO A 887 -11.73 -11.34 -24.28
CA PRO A 887 -12.73 -10.61 -25.04
C PRO A 887 -13.49 -9.58 -24.21
N GLY A 888 -13.66 -8.38 -24.78
CA GLY A 888 -14.39 -7.30 -24.10
C GLY A 888 -13.61 -6.57 -22.99
N ARG A 889 -12.39 -7.02 -22.65
CA ARG A 889 -11.51 -6.32 -21.70
C ARG A 889 -10.74 -5.19 -22.40
N THR A 890 -10.55 -4.10 -21.67
CA THR A 890 -9.68 -2.99 -22.11
C THR A 890 -8.23 -3.23 -21.70
N ARG A 891 -8.02 -3.83 -20.51
CA ARG A 891 -6.71 -4.14 -19.96
C ARG A 891 -6.48 -5.66 -19.93
N ARG A 892 -5.21 -6.08 -19.99
CA ARG A 892 -4.85 -7.50 -19.91
C ARG A 892 -5.44 -8.16 -18.67
N ALA A 893 -5.85 -9.42 -18.80
CA ALA A 893 -6.44 -10.21 -17.73
C ALA A 893 -5.38 -10.81 -16.82
N GLY A 894 -4.27 -11.25 -17.42
CA GLY A 894 -3.19 -11.88 -16.70
C GLY A 894 -1.91 -11.94 -17.51
N GLN A 895 -0.93 -12.66 -16.95
CA GLN A 895 0.38 -12.82 -17.55
C GLN A 895 1.07 -14.06 -16.96
N LEU A 896 1.49 -14.99 -17.81
CA LEU A 896 2.42 -16.04 -17.38
C LEU A 896 3.84 -15.49 -17.34
N VAL A 897 4.58 -15.80 -16.29
CA VAL A 897 5.96 -15.36 -16.04
C VAL A 897 6.82 -16.58 -15.78
N TRP A 898 7.84 -16.80 -16.59
CA TRP A 898 8.67 -17.99 -16.50
C TRP A 898 9.40 -18.12 -15.15
N SER A 899 9.86 -17.02 -14.60
CA SER A 899 10.54 -16.98 -13.29
C SER A 899 9.59 -17.03 -12.09
N GLY A 900 8.27 -16.95 -12.30
CA GLY A 900 7.23 -16.93 -11.27
C GLY A 900 6.33 -15.69 -11.32
N GLY A 901 5.05 -15.89 -11.17
CA GLY A 901 3.97 -14.94 -11.44
C GLY A 901 3.38 -14.22 -10.22
N ASN A 902 4.14 -13.93 -9.20
CA ASN A 902 3.62 -13.31 -7.98
C ASN A 902 3.05 -11.90 -8.21
N GLY A 903 1.93 -11.62 -7.53
CA GLY A 903 1.30 -10.30 -7.48
C GLY A 903 0.29 -10.02 -8.60
N TRP A 904 -0.07 -8.73 -8.73
CA TRP A 904 -1.06 -8.27 -9.69
C TRP A 904 -0.41 -7.80 -10.99
N VAL A 905 -1.00 -8.17 -12.12
CA VAL A 905 -0.44 -7.86 -13.44
C VAL A 905 -0.30 -6.37 -13.70
N PHE A 906 -1.25 -5.57 -13.25
CA PHE A 906 -1.28 -4.13 -13.49
C PHE A 906 -0.39 -3.30 -12.55
N LEU A 907 0.16 -3.89 -11.50
CA LEU A 907 1.12 -3.20 -10.62
C LEU A 907 2.53 -3.14 -11.21
N GLN A 908 2.79 -3.91 -12.25
CA GLN A 908 4.13 -4.08 -12.82
C GLN A 908 4.36 -3.27 -14.10
N GLY A 909 3.28 -2.72 -14.70
CA GLY A 909 3.39 -2.07 -15.99
C GLY A 909 3.97 -3.02 -17.06
N ASP A 910 4.98 -2.57 -17.78
CA ASP A 910 5.80 -3.38 -18.69
C ASP A 910 7.25 -3.52 -18.18
N GLY A 911 7.50 -3.20 -16.92
CA GLY A 911 8.78 -3.41 -16.26
C GLY A 911 8.87 -4.79 -15.60
N GLN A 912 10.08 -5.28 -15.40
CA GLN A 912 10.38 -6.51 -14.66
C GLN A 912 11.65 -6.32 -13.84
N ASP A 913 11.64 -6.73 -12.58
CA ASP A 913 12.79 -6.63 -11.69
C ASP A 913 13.85 -7.69 -12.07
N PRO A 914 15.06 -7.30 -12.47
CA PRO A 914 16.12 -8.25 -12.82
C PRO A 914 16.52 -9.19 -11.69
N ALA A 915 16.30 -8.78 -10.43
CA ALA A 915 16.57 -9.62 -9.29
C ALA A 915 15.71 -10.89 -9.27
N ARG A 916 14.58 -10.86 -9.97
CA ARG A 916 13.62 -11.98 -10.08
C ARG A 916 13.83 -12.84 -11.33
N PHE A 917 14.70 -12.45 -12.25
CA PHE A 917 14.91 -13.22 -13.47
C PHE A 917 15.45 -14.62 -13.17
N GLY A 918 14.99 -15.59 -13.94
CA GLY A 918 15.60 -16.90 -14.02
C GLY A 918 17.00 -16.84 -14.65
N VAL A 919 17.62 -17.99 -14.80
CA VAL A 919 18.93 -18.18 -15.43
C VAL A 919 18.75 -18.98 -16.69
N LEU A 920 19.24 -18.46 -17.81
CA LEU A 920 19.33 -19.16 -19.09
C LEU A 920 20.79 -19.53 -19.33
N GLU A 921 21.09 -20.83 -19.37
CA GLU A 921 22.44 -21.35 -19.61
C GLU A 921 22.69 -21.56 -21.11
N LEU A 922 23.80 -21.07 -21.62
CA LEU A 922 24.21 -21.25 -23.02
C LEU A 922 24.94 -22.59 -23.17
N VAL A 923 24.24 -23.59 -23.67
CA VAL A 923 24.69 -24.96 -23.79
C VAL A 923 25.21 -25.21 -25.21
N GLY A 924 26.31 -26.04 -25.33
CA GLY A 924 26.97 -26.31 -26.57
C GLY A 924 26.33 -27.40 -27.45
#